data_73b2f8ab865ec8aefe8999a58d8e7877
#
_entry.id   73b2f8ab865ec8aefe8999a58d8e7877
#
_cell.length_a   1.000
_cell.length_b   1.000
_cell.length_c   1.000
_cell.angle_alpha   90.00
_cell.angle_beta   90.00
_cell.angle_gamma   90.00
#
_symmetry.space_group_name_H-M   'P 1'
#
loop_
_entity.id
_entity.type
_entity.pdbx_description
1 polymer ?
#
loop_
_entity_poly.entity_id
_entity_poly.type
_entity_poly.pdbx_seq_one_letter_code
_entity_poly.pdbx_strand_id
1 'polypeptide(L)'
;MHRNSFDVGPSGAYAETFDRRSGSLLERIIFNHRILVLVLCILATAGLGAASLKLQLAASFEQTLPEHHEYIVNYLAHRQDLKGFGNALRIAVETRDGDIFSAGYLDSLRRINDEVFLLPGVDRSAMKSLWTPATRWAAVTEEGLDGGPVLPPDYDGSEKSLAVVRANVDRSGEIGQLVAADFKSSVLFVPLLERNNETGKPLDYAALSRQLESLRAKYQSPTLILHIVGFAKLIGDLIDGLHQILMFFVAAVLITGTILYLSTRCVRSTTLVISCSLIAVVWQLGLVALLGLSVDPYSILVPFLIFAIGMSHGVQKMNGITQDIGRGVPPWIAARYTFRRLFMAGLTALLCDTVGFAVLATIQIQVIQKLALVASIGVAALIVTNLVLLPVTLSFIGVSRSGAARSLAKEQGGNESPLLRFFGKFTRRRWAVAALVGGAGLAVAASMVSSRLQIGDIDPGAPELRPNSRYNRDTGYMASHYAASSDVFVVMAQTAQYGCTSYDTLIRLDALAGELRQLPGVVDTNSLAGLSKFAVVGMNEGNPKWYDLVRTQSMLNAVTYRAPRELFNESCDLLSLIVYLKDHRASTLTDVVDHVTAFASRSDTQDVKFLMAAGNAGFEAATNIVVSRAMTQMLLLVYTAVGLLCLVAFRSWRATLAAILPLALTSVVCEALMVVLGIGVKVATLPVVALGVGIGVDYALYTLAVILGRLRANDDFETAARRARLFTGRVVMLTGFMLSVAVASWVWSPIKSQADMGVLLAFMFLLNMVGALVLLPSLGVFLIPKGSGGVRATQSVMEGVSSTS
;
A
#
# COMPACT_ATOMS: atom_id res chain seq x y z
N MET A 1 -5.65 -7.61 51.10
CA MET A 1 -7.04 -8.08 50.78
C MET A 1 -7.46 -7.53 49.42
N HIS A 2 -7.17 -8.25 48.34
CA HIS A 2 -7.64 -7.95 47.01
C HIS A 2 -9.00 -8.59 46.80
N ARG A 3 -10.10 -7.84 47.08
CA ARG A 3 -11.43 -8.26 46.65
C ARG A 3 -11.46 -8.32 45.10
N ASN A 4 -11.84 -9.49 44.61
CA ASN A 4 -11.92 -9.82 43.20
C ASN A 4 -12.71 -8.75 42.42
N SER A 5 -12.04 -8.04 41.49
CA SER A 5 -12.63 -6.99 40.64
C SER A 5 -13.67 -7.50 39.63
N PHE A 6 -14.00 -8.78 39.66
CA PHE A 6 -14.96 -9.44 38.77
C PHE A 6 -16.34 -9.72 39.41
N ASP A 7 -16.48 -9.66 40.72
CA ASP A 7 -17.76 -9.79 41.39
C ASP A 7 -18.28 -8.41 41.83
N VAL A 8 -19.17 -7.87 41.01
CA VAL A 8 -19.99 -6.72 41.36
C VAL A 8 -21.18 -7.26 42.14
N GLY A 9 -21.15 -7.17 43.44
CA GLY A 9 -22.26 -7.55 44.30
C GLY A 9 -23.53 -6.69 44.14
N PRO A 10 -24.64 -6.92 44.83
CA PRO A 10 -25.93 -6.32 44.54
C PRO A 10 -25.95 -4.80 44.74
N SER A 11 -26.76 -4.18 43.91
CA SER A 11 -26.98 -2.77 43.63
C SER A 11 -27.47 -1.97 44.85
N GLY A 12 -26.94 -0.79 44.99
CA GLY A 12 -27.52 0.27 45.83
C GLY A 12 -26.57 0.98 46.79
N ALA A 13 -25.58 0.29 47.36
CA ALA A 13 -24.68 0.83 48.38
C ALA A 13 -23.35 1.39 47.83
N TYR A 14 -23.16 1.44 46.47
CA TYR A 14 -21.87 1.66 45.89
C TYR A 14 -21.41 3.13 45.82
N ALA A 15 -22.31 4.09 45.80
CA ALA A 15 -21.96 5.50 45.65
C ALA A 15 -21.34 6.08 46.93
N GLU A 16 -21.80 5.65 48.09
CA GLU A 16 -21.34 6.16 49.38
C GLU A 16 -20.10 5.42 49.92
N THR A 17 -19.91 4.16 49.53
CA THR A 17 -18.82 3.30 50.03
C THR A 17 -17.63 3.17 49.07
N PHE A 18 -17.67 3.80 47.85
CA PHE A 18 -16.62 3.68 46.91
C PHE A 18 -15.36 4.47 47.32
N ASP A 19 -14.27 3.74 47.57
CA ASP A 19 -12.98 4.37 47.88
C ASP A 19 -12.32 4.97 46.61
N ARG A 20 -12.28 6.31 46.54
CA ARG A 20 -11.65 7.07 45.45
C ARG A 20 -10.12 6.88 45.38
N ARG A 21 -9.49 6.39 46.44
CA ARG A 21 -8.03 6.08 46.47
C ARG A 21 -7.75 4.65 45.99
N SER A 22 -8.76 3.84 45.71
CA SER A 22 -8.60 2.49 45.17
C SER A 22 -8.17 2.53 43.70
N GLY A 23 -7.47 1.49 43.25
CA GLY A 23 -7.05 1.33 41.85
C GLY A 23 -5.61 1.82 41.55
N SER A 24 -5.23 1.75 40.28
CA SER A 24 -3.91 2.16 39.84
C SER A 24 -3.69 3.68 39.92
N LEU A 25 -2.44 4.12 39.96
CA LEU A 25 -2.09 5.55 39.99
C LEU A 25 -2.70 6.29 38.79
N LEU A 26 -2.58 5.70 37.58
CA LEU A 26 -3.12 6.26 36.34
C LEU A 26 -4.66 6.41 36.42
N GLU A 27 -5.35 5.38 36.88
CA GLU A 27 -6.80 5.42 37.09
C GLU A 27 -7.20 6.57 38.03
N ARG A 28 -6.47 6.73 39.14
CA ARG A 28 -6.73 7.80 40.12
C ARG A 28 -6.52 9.18 39.50
N ILE A 29 -5.44 9.40 38.78
CA ILE A 29 -5.15 10.69 38.10
C ILE A 29 -6.28 11.01 37.12
N ILE A 30 -6.63 10.09 36.23
CA ILE A 30 -7.63 10.31 35.19
C ILE A 30 -9.02 10.57 35.79
N PHE A 31 -9.50 9.68 36.68
CA PHE A 31 -10.90 9.74 37.14
C PHE A 31 -11.13 10.72 38.31
N ASN A 32 -10.10 11.11 39.05
CA ASN A 32 -10.24 12.16 40.05
C ASN A 32 -10.17 13.57 39.44
N HIS A 33 -9.53 13.72 38.26
CA HIS A 33 -9.39 14.98 37.54
C HIS A 33 -10.07 14.96 36.15
N ARG A 34 -11.27 14.33 36.06
CA ARG A 34 -12.00 14.14 34.80
C ARG A 34 -12.25 15.41 33.99
N ILE A 35 -12.57 16.53 34.68
CA ILE A 35 -12.80 17.82 34.02
C ILE A 35 -11.50 18.32 33.35
N LEU A 36 -10.39 18.24 34.09
CA LEU A 36 -9.09 18.65 33.56
C LEU A 36 -8.70 17.82 32.32
N VAL A 37 -8.89 16.49 32.36
CA VAL A 37 -8.66 15.60 31.20
C VAL A 37 -9.52 16.01 30.01
N LEU A 38 -10.80 16.29 30.25
CA LEU A 38 -11.72 16.72 29.18
C LEU A 38 -11.28 18.05 28.56
N VAL A 39 -10.93 19.06 29.38
CA VAL A 39 -10.48 20.38 28.93
C VAL A 39 -9.18 20.24 28.11
N LEU A 40 -8.22 19.47 28.60
CA LEU A 40 -6.96 19.24 27.88
C LEU A 40 -7.21 18.56 26.52
N CYS A 41 -8.11 17.55 26.45
CA CYS A 41 -8.44 16.92 25.17
C CYS A 41 -9.18 17.86 24.23
N ILE A 42 -10.06 18.76 24.72
CA ILE A 42 -10.72 19.76 23.88
C ILE A 42 -9.71 20.75 23.32
N LEU A 43 -8.80 21.26 24.16
CA LEU A 43 -7.74 22.17 23.72
C LEU A 43 -6.80 21.52 22.69
N ALA A 44 -6.40 20.26 22.97
CA ALA A 44 -5.59 19.47 22.01
C ALA A 44 -6.34 19.27 20.69
N THR A 45 -7.65 18.96 20.73
CA THR A 45 -8.45 18.79 19.52
C THR A 45 -8.57 20.09 18.73
N ALA A 46 -8.76 21.23 19.40
CA ALA A 46 -8.80 22.53 18.73
C ALA A 46 -7.45 22.89 18.10
N GLY A 47 -6.35 22.72 18.86
CA GLY A 47 -4.99 23.01 18.36
C GLY A 47 -4.57 22.10 17.20
N LEU A 48 -4.75 20.79 17.35
CA LEU A 48 -4.43 19.82 16.31
C LEU A 48 -5.38 19.92 15.11
N GLY A 49 -6.65 20.25 15.35
CA GLY A 49 -7.60 20.54 14.28
C GLY A 49 -7.19 21.76 13.44
N ALA A 50 -6.74 22.84 14.10
CA ALA A 50 -6.19 24.00 13.41
C ALA A 50 -4.89 23.67 12.63
N ALA A 51 -4.03 22.81 13.19
CA ALA A 51 -2.83 22.35 12.53
C ALA A 51 -3.13 21.49 11.29
N SER A 52 -4.16 20.65 11.34
CA SER A 52 -4.57 19.77 10.24
C SER A 52 -5.00 20.54 8.98
N LEU A 53 -5.45 21.79 9.13
CA LEU A 53 -5.79 22.66 7.98
C LEU A 53 -4.57 23.07 7.15
N LYS A 54 -3.36 22.92 7.70
CA LYS A 54 -2.09 23.21 7.00
C LYS A 54 -1.52 21.97 6.30
N LEU A 55 -2.23 20.84 6.33
CA LEU A 55 -1.77 19.59 5.74
C LEU A 55 -1.65 19.74 4.23
N GLN A 56 -0.51 19.32 3.69
CA GLN A 56 -0.23 19.36 2.27
C GLN A 56 -0.32 17.95 1.68
N LEU A 57 -0.94 17.86 0.50
CA LEU A 57 -0.91 16.65 -0.33
C LEU A 57 0.30 16.79 -1.26
N ALA A 58 1.23 15.88 -1.17
CA ALA A 58 2.41 15.88 -2.02
C ALA A 58 2.81 14.44 -2.34
N ALA A 59 3.13 14.22 -3.59
CA ALA A 59 3.75 12.99 -4.07
C ALA A 59 5.02 13.35 -4.84
N SER A 60 6.02 12.50 -4.79
CA SER A 60 7.25 12.59 -5.58
C SER A 60 7.57 11.22 -6.16
N PHE A 61 8.02 11.22 -7.38
CA PHE A 61 8.47 9.99 -8.05
C PHE A 61 9.61 9.32 -7.27
N GLU A 62 10.61 10.09 -6.86
CA GLU A 62 11.76 9.55 -6.12
C GLU A 62 11.35 8.83 -4.84
N GLN A 63 10.31 9.30 -4.14
CA GLN A 63 9.84 8.69 -2.88
C GLN A 63 9.21 7.30 -3.05
N THR A 64 8.82 6.93 -4.25
CA THR A 64 8.32 5.58 -4.56
C THR A 64 9.43 4.59 -4.86
N LEU A 65 10.66 5.08 -5.08
CA LEU A 65 11.83 4.28 -5.40
C LEU A 65 12.50 3.74 -4.12
N PRO A 66 13.05 2.52 -4.15
CA PRO A 66 13.88 1.99 -3.07
C PRO A 66 15.30 2.58 -3.14
N GLU A 67 15.51 3.78 -2.60
CA GLU A 67 16.74 4.58 -2.75
C GLU A 67 18.04 3.87 -2.35
N HIS A 68 17.97 2.87 -1.48
CA HIS A 68 19.14 2.11 -1.02
C HIS A 68 19.40 0.85 -1.87
N HIS A 69 18.53 0.54 -2.83
CA HIS A 69 18.75 -0.58 -3.72
C HIS A 69 19.82 -0.23 -4.77
N GLU A 70 20.71 -1.17 -5.06
CA GLU A 70 21.84 -0.97 -5.98
C GLU A 70 21.42 -0.34 -7.31
N TYR A 71 20.31 -0.77 -7.91
CA TYR A 71 19.84 -0.23 -9.19
C TYR A 71 19.48 1.24 -9.10
N ILE A 72 18.85 1.64 -8.00
CA ILE A 72 18.46 3.03 -7.78
C ILE A 72 19.68 3.89 -7.44
N VAL A 73 20.60 3.36 -6.65
CA VAL A 73 21.90 4.03 -6.37
C VAL A 73 22.64 4.29 -7.67
N ASN A 74 22.74 3.29 -8.56
CA ASN A 74 23.36 3.42 -9.88
C ASN A 74 22.64 4.48 -10.73
N TYR A 75 21.32 4.44 -10.81
CA TYR A 75 20.54 5.45 -11.52
C TYR A 75 20.75 6.86 -10.97
N LEU A 76 20.68 7.04 -9.65
CA LEU A 76 20.85 8.36 -9.02
C LEU A 76 22.26 8.94 -9.23
N ALA A 77 23.29 8.07 -9.25
CA ALA A 77 24.67 8.47 -9.53
C ALA A 77 24.84 9.00 -10.98
N HIS A 78 24.11 8.43 -11.91
CA HIS A 78 24.21 8.74 -13.34
C HIS A 78 22.98 9.46 -13.92
N ARG A 79 22.08 9.98 -13.07
CA ARG A 79 20.80 10.54 -13.53
C ARG A 79 20.93 11.73 -14.50
N GLN A 80 22.06 12.47 -14.44
CA GLN A 80 22.32 13.58 -15.36
C GLN A 80 22.66 13.09 -16.76
N ASP A 81 23.28 11.90 -16.85
CA ASP A 81 23.64 11.24 -18.10
C ASP A 81 22.46 10.48 -18.69
N LEU A 82 21.57 9.99 -17.81
CA LEU A 82 20.38 9.18 -18.14
C LEU A 82 19.11 10.03 -18.28
N LYS A 83 19.23 11.25 -18.82
CA LYS A 83 18.08 12.14 -19.05
C LYS A 83 17.03 11.44 -19.91
N GLY A 84 15.77 11.49 -19.47
CA GLY A 84 14.66 10.85 -20.17
C GLY A 84 14.30 9.43 -19.69
N PHE A 85 15.18 8.74 -18.95
CA PHE A 85 14.87 7.41 -18.41
C PHE A 85 14.29 7.43 -17.00
N GLY A 86 14.03 8.61 -16.41
CA GLY A 86 13.34 8.80 -15.16
C GLY A 86 11.85 9.05 -15.36
N ASN A 87 11.35 10.07 -14.68
CA ASN A 87 9.96 10.50 -14.77
C ASN A 87 9.69 11.17 -16.14
N ALA A 88 8.86 10.55 -16.96
CA ALA A 88 8.48 11.09 -18.27
C ALA A 88 6.98 10.90 -18.53
N LEU A 89 6.42 11.80 -19.35
CA LEU A 89 5.09 11.65 -19.95
C LEU A 89 5.23 11.22 -21.40
N ARG A 90 4.26 10.46 -21.89
CA ARG A 90 4.06 10.15 -23.30
C ARG A 90 2.66 10.61 -23.68
N ILE A 91 2.57 11.47 -24.68
CA ILE A 91 1.31 12.02 -25.18
C ILE A 91 1.16 11.56 -26.63
N ALA A 92 0.35 10.53 -26.88
CA ALA A 92 0.04 10.13 -28.25
C ALA A 92 -1.14 10.97 -28.76
N VAL A 93 -0.96 11.51 -29.94
CA VAL A 93 -1.97 12.24 -30.70
C VAL A 93 -2.44 11.31 -31.80
N GLU A 94 -3.68 10.78 -31.67
CA GLU A 94 -4.29 9.85 -32.64
C GLU A 94 -5.19 10.61 -33.60
N THR A 95 -5.09 10.32 -34.90
CA THR A 95 -6.06 10.75 -35.89
C THR A 95 -7.00 9.59 -36.27
N ARG A 96 -8.29 9.91 -36.36
CA ARG A 96 -9.30 8.95 -36.86
C ARG A 96 -9.52 9.06 -38.35
N ASP A 97 -9.15 10.19 -38.93
CA ASP A 97 -9.31 10.45 -40.36
C ASP A 97 -7.95 10.41 -41.07
N GLY A 98 -7.79 9.48 -42.01
CA GLY A 98 -6.54 9.38 -42.77
C GLY A 98 -5.36 8.86 -41.94
N ASP A 99 -4.21 9.51 -42.15
CA ASP A 99 -2.96 9.21 -41.43
C ASP A 99 -2.33 10.51 -40.88
N ILE A 100 -1.20 10.38 -40.18
CA ILE A 100 -0.47 11.52 -39.60
C ILE A 100 0.15 12.46 -40.65
N PHE A 101 0.21 12.08 -41.92
CA PHE A 101 0.83 12.85 -42.99
C PHE A 101 -0.19 13.77 -43.66
N SER A 102 -0.94 14.50 -42.86
CA SER A 102 -1.83 15.57 -43.30
C SER A 102 -1.42 16.92 -42.68
N ALA A 103 -1.60 18.01 -43.43
CA ALA A 103 -1.23 19.34 -42.94
C ALA A 103 -2.01 19.73 -41.66
N GLY A 104 -3.29 19.36 -41.58
CA GLY A 104 -4.12 19.63 -40.42
C GLY A 104 -3.68 18.87 -39.16
N TYR A 105 -3.25 17.61 -39.31
CA TYR A 105 -2.69 16.84 -38.21
C TYR A 105 -1.37 17.43 -37.74
N LEU A 106 -0.42 17.68 -38.65
CA LEU A 106 0.91 18.21 -38.31
C LEU A 106 0.81 19.60 -37.67
N ASP A 107 -0.12 20.48 -38.11
CA ASP A 107 -0.34 21.78 -37.48
C ASP A 107 -0.92 21.62 -36.06
N SER A 108 -1.87 20.70 -35.87
CA SER A 108 -2.40 20.38 -34.54
C SER A 108 -1.31 19.82 -33.63
N LEU A 109 -0.48 18.91 -34.14
CA LEU A 109 0.66 18.36 -33.41
C LEU A 109 1.65 19.43 -32.99
N ARG A 110 1.94 20.41 -33.90
CA ARG A 110 2.80 21.56 -33.59
C ARG A 110 2.27 22.37 -32.44
N ARG A 111 0.99 22.76 -32.49
CA ARG A 111 0.35 23.55 -31.42
C ARG A 111 0.37 22.81 -30.08
N ILE A 112 0.11 21.50 -30.07
CA ILE A 112 0.20 20.67 -28.86
C ILE A 112 1.65 20.62 -28.37
N ASN A 113 2.62 20.40 -29.27
CA ASN A 113 4.03 20.40 -28.94
C ASN A 113 4.47 21.71 -28.27
N ASP A 114 4.09 22.85 -28.83
CA ASP A 114 4.48 24.16 -28.32
C ASP A 114 3.87 24.44 -26.94
N GLU A 115 2.60 24.04 -26.70
CA GLU A 115 1.98 24.18 -25.39
C GLU A 115 2.61 23.25 -24.35
N VAL A 116 2.88 21.99 -24.71
CA VAL A 116 3.53 21.02 -23.84
C VAL A 116 4.95 21.45 -23.48
N PHE A 117 5.68 22.00 -24.43
CA PHE A 117 7.05 22.52 -24.22
C PHE A 117 7.10 23.64 -23.15
N LEU A 118 6.00 24.38 -22.98
CA LEU A 118 5.90 25.47 -22.02
C LEU A 118 5.35 25.02 -20.64
N LEU A 119 4.92 23.76 -20.50
CA LEU A 119 4.43 23.27 -19.22
C LEU A 119 5.53 23.31 -18.13
N PRO A 120 5.16 23.62 -16.88
CA PRO A 120 6.10 23.65 -15.78
C PRO A 120 6.69 22.28 -15.51
N GLY A 121 7.99 22.22 -15.30
CA GLY A 121 8.72 20.99 -15.01
C GLY A 121 9.08 20.14 -16.23
N VAL A 122 8.77 20.56 -17.44
CA VAL A 122 9.23 19.87 -18.66
C VAL A 122 10.72 20.09 -18.85
N ASP A 123 11.47 18.99 -19.03
CA ASP A 123 12.87 19.07 -19.53
C ASP A 123 12.84 19.29 -21.04
N ARG A 124 12.89 20.59 -21.40
CA ARG A 124 12.81 21.05 -22.78
C ARG A 124 13.94 20.50 -23.65
N SER A 125 15.10 20.23 -23.05
CA SER A 125 16.29 19.77 -23.76
C SER A 125 16.20 18.31 -24.18
N ALA A 126 15.40 17.53 -23.47
CA ALA A 126 15.24 16.10 -23.70
C ALA A 126 13.86 15.72 -24.29
N MET A 127 12.98 16.72 -24.54
CA MET A 127 11.69 16.51 -25.18
C MET A 127 11.85 16.09 -26.63
N LYS A 128 11.09 15.05 -27.06
CA LYS A 128 11.10 14.53 -28.43
C LYS A 128 9.68 14.48 -29.01
N SER A 129 9.57 14.92 -30.25
CA SER A 129 8.39 14.77 -31.10
C SER A 129 8.80 14.89 -32.54
N LEU A 130 7.89 14.68 -33.48
CA LEU A 130 8.19 14.94 -34.90
C LEU A 130 8.63 16.39 -35.17
N TRP A 131 8.16 17.34 -34.32
CA TRP A 131 8.50 18.78 -34.44
C TRP A 131 9.82 19.18 -33.77
N THR A 132 10.43 18.30 -32.96
CA THR A 132 11.69 18.63 -32.31
C THR A 132 12.86 18.35 -33.22
N PRO A 133 13.84 19.26 -33.37
CA PRO A 133 15.03 19.09 -34.25
C PRO A 133 15.90 17.89 -33.82
N ALA A 134 15.73 17.42 -32.58
CA ALA A 134 16.39 16.23 -32.04
C ALA A 134 15.91 14.92 -32.70
N THR A 135 14.68 14.92 -33.25
CA THR A 135 14.15 13.77 -34.00
C THR A 135 14.66 13.82 -35.44
N ARG A 136 15.56 12.94 -35.72
CA ARG A 136 16.34 12.96 -36.99
C ARG A 136 16.19 11.66 -37.74
N TRP A 137 16.25 11.75 -39.04
CA TRP A 137 16.43 10.60 -39.93
C TRP A 137 17.89 10.47 -40.38
N ALA A 138 18.29 9.27 -40.67
CA ALA A 138 19.56 8.97 -41.28
C ALA A 138 19.38 7.90 -42.35
N ALA A 139 20.00 8.06 -43.49
CA ALA A 139 19.98 7.08 -44.58
C ALA A 139 21.36 6.84 -45.09
N VAL A 140 21.57 5.63 -45.59
CA VAL A 140 22.74 5.25 -46.33
C VAL A 140 22.50 5.59 -47.79
N THR A 141 23.38 6.40 -48.38
CA THR A 141 23.35 6.80 -49.79
C THR A 141 24.65 6.37 -50.46
N GLU A 142 24.72 6.46 -51.78
CA GLU A 142 25.94 6.22 -52.53
C GLU A 142 27.09 7.17 -52.15
N GLU A 143 26.74 8.34 -51.62
CA GLU A 143 27.68 9.37 -51.14
C GLU A 143 28.07 9.21 -49.67
N GLY A 144 27.51 8.22 -48.97
CA GLY A 144 27.74 7.96 -47.56
C GLY A 144 26.47 8.10 -46.71
N LEU A 145 26.61 8.56 -45.45
CA LEU A 145 25.51 8.79 -44.52
C LEU A 145 24.92 10.18 -44.71
N ASP A 146 23.67 10.26 -45.15
CA ASP A 146 22.87 11.49 -45.15
C ASP A 146 21.87 11.52 -43.99
N GLY A 147 21.42 12.72 -43.58
CA GLY A 147 20.44 12.84 -42.49
C GLY A 147 20.08 14.27 -42.15
N GLY A 148 18.94 14.41 -41.52
CA GLY A 148 18.40 15.70 -41.14
C GLY A 148 17.26 15.57 -40.11
N PRO A 149 16.61 16.68 -39.69
CA PRO A 149 15.41 16.60 -38.90
C PRO A 149 14.28 15.94 -39.70
N VAL A 150 13.40 15.20 -39.01
CA VAL A 150 12.25 14.53 -39.66
C VAL A 150 11.32 15.55 -40.31
N LEU A 151 11.00 16.64 -39.62
CA LEU A 151 10.34 17.79 -40.24
C LEU A 151 11.41 18.77 -40.71
N PRO A 152 11.55 18.96 -42.03
CA PRO A 152 12.54 19.88 -42.57
C PRO A 152 12.18 21.33 -42.28
N PRO A 153 13.16 22.25 -42.19
CA PRO A 153 12.91 23.66 -41.88
C PRO A 153 12.03 24.41 -42.89
N ASP A 154 12.00 23.92 -44.12
CA ASP A 154 11.22 24.47 -45.25
C ASP A 154 9.83 23.83 -45.41
N TYR A 155 9.36 23.09 -44.39
CA TYR A 155 8.03 22.48 -44.40
C TYR A 155 6.93 23.54 -44.46
N ASP A 156 6.13 23.48 -45.54
CA ASP A 156 5.07 24.46 -45.84
C ASP A 156 3.65 23.88 -45.85
N GLY A 157 3.48 22.57 -45.57
CA GLY A 157 2.17 21.89 -45.58
C GLY A 157 1.70 21.48 -46.96
N SER A 158 2.49 21.67 -48.04
CA SER A 158 2.17 21.19 -49.38
C SER A 158 2.26 19.66 -49.49
N GLU A 159 1.57 19.06 -50.45
CA GLU A 159 1.67 17.61 -50.71
C GLU A 159 3.11 17.15 -50.93
N LYS A 160 3.93 17.99 -51.54
CA LYS A 160 5.35 17.69 -51.75
C LYS A 160 6.09 17.64 -50.42
N SER A 161 5.88 18.62 -49.53
CA SER A 161 6.54 18.65 -48.23
C SER A 161 6.05 17.53 -47.32
N LEU A 162 4.76 17.15 -47.39
CA LEU A 162 4.23 15.99 -46.70
C LEU A 162 4.85 14.67 -47.18
N ALA A 163 5.09 14.50 -48.50
CA ALA A 163 5.78 13.33 -49.03
C ALA A 163 7.22 13.22 -48.51
N VAL A 164 7.91 14.37 -48.38
CA VAL A 164 9.26 14.44 -47.80
C VAL A 164 9.24 14.02 -46.32
N VAL A 165 8.28 14.54 -45.53
CA VAL A 165 8.14 14.18 -44.14
C VAL A 165 7.89 12.67 -44.00
N ARG A 166 7.04 12.07 -44.85
CA ARG A 166 6.76 10.63 -44.82
C ARG A 166 8.04 9.82 -45.10
N ALA A 167 8.79 10.19 -46.14
CA ALA A 167 10.07 9.55 -46.46
C ALA A 167 11.10 9.68 -45.30
N ASN A 168 11.14 10.83 -44.65
CA ASN A 168 11.98 11.06 -43.48
C ASN A 168 11.58 10.22 -42.28
N VAL A 169 10.30 10.04 -42.02
CA VAL A 169 9.79 9.14 -40.95
C VAL A 169 10.18 7.70 -41.24
N ASP A 170 10.02 7.24 -42.50
CA ASP A 170 10.39 5.88 -42.89
C ASP A 170 11.89 5.59 -42.70
N ARG A 171 12.74 6.63 -42.80
CA ARG A 171 14.22 6.53 -42.65
C ARG A 171 14.70 6.83 -41.22
N SER A 172 13.81 7.34 -40.33
CA SER A 172 14.20 7.83 -39.01
C SER A 172 14.45 6.73 -38.01
N GLY A 173 13.85 5.54 -38.19
CA GLY A 173 13.81 4.49 -37.18
C GLY A 173 12.81 4.77 -36.06
N GLU A 174 12.00 5.82 -36.17
CA GLU A 174 11.04 6.24 -35.12
C GLU A 174 9.68 5.52 -35.23
N ILE A 175 9.49 4.68 -36.24
CA ILE A 175 8.27 3.85 -36.37
C ILE A 175 8.26 2.80 -35.26
N GLY A 176 7.17 2.76 -34.52
CA GLY A 176 7.05 1.96 -33.31
C GLY A 176 7.57 2.66 -32.04
N GLN A 177 8.25 3.81 -32.16
CA GLN A 177 8.72 4.61 -31.03
C GLN A 177 7.95 5.93 -30.88
N LEU A 178 8.20 6.87 -31.77
CA LEU A 178 7.47 8.15 -31.83
C LEU A 178 6.29 8.14 -32.82
N VAL A 179 6.29 7.22 -33.77
CA VAL A 179 5.24 7.07 -34.77
C VAL A 179 4.64 5.66 -34.64
N ALA A 180 3.33 5.57 -34.58
CA ALA A 180 2.65 4.28 -34.56
C ALA A 180 2.87 3.50 -35.86
N ALA A 181 2.94 2.17 -35.78
CA ALA A 181 3.20 1.30 -36.94
C ALA A 181 2.11 1.40 -38.01
N ASP A 182 0.90 1.81 -37.67
CA ASP A 182 -0.22 2.05 -38.58
C ASP A 182 -0.32 3.51 -39.09
N PHE A 183 0.62 4.37 -38.69
CA PHE A 183 0.63 5.80 -39.01
C PHE A 183 -0.62 6.57 -38.56
N LYS A 184 -1.35 6.07 -37.58
CA LYS A 184 -2.55 6.73 -37.04
C LYS A 184 -2.23 7.71 -35.91
N SER A 185 -1.05 7.64 -35.32
CA SER A 185 -0.69 8.52 -34.23
C SER A 185 0.82 8.79 -34.17
N SER A 186 1.18 9.87 -33.49
CA SER A 186 2.56 10.15 -33.11
C SER A 186 2.62 10.58 -31.65
N VAL A 187 3.75 10.29 -30.99
CA VAL A 187 3.99 10.54 -29.56
C VAL A 187 4.85 11.78 -29.34
N LEU A 188 4.47 12.59 -28.37
CA LEU A 188 5.38 13.52 -27.71
C LEU A 188 5.97 12.80 -26.49
N PHE A 189 7.26 12.62 -26.46
CA PHE A 189 8.00 12.13 -25.31
C PHE A 189 8.46 13.32 -24.47
N VAL A 190 8.02 13.42 -23.24
CA VAL A 190 8.13 14.61 -22.40
C VAL A 190 8.76 14.24 -21.05
N PRO A 191 10.09 14.24 -20.95
CA PRO A 191 10.78 14.07 -19.68
C PRO A 191 10.46 15.20 -18.71
N LEU A 192 10.32 14.85 -17.43
CA LEU A 192 9.98 15.78 -16.37
C LEU A 192 11.14 15.93 -15.38
N LEU A 193 11.30 17.14 -14.91
CA LEU A 193 12.19 17.48 -13.80
C LEU A 193 11.45 17.33 -12.49
N GLU A 194 12.14 16.93 -11.44
CA GLU A 194 11.56 16.82 -10.09
C GLU A 194 11.20 18.18 -9.47
N ARG A 195 11.77 19.25 -10.02
CA ARG A 195 11.53 20.62 -9.56
C ARG A 195 11.11 21.50 -10.72
N ASN A 196 10.19 22.41 -10.41
CA ASN A 196 9.81 23.48 -11.35
C ASN A 196 11.00 24.43 -11.52
N ASN A 197 11.45 24.62 -12.77
CA ASN A 197 12.61 25.45 -13.12
C ASN A 197 12.46 26.92 -12.73
N GLU A 198 11.23 27.44 -12.68
CA GLU A 198 10.96 28.84 -12.39
C GLU A 198 10.89 29.14 -10.89
N THR A 199 10.33 28.20 -10.11
CA THR A 199 10.06 28.42 -8.69
C THR A 199 11.01 27.67 -7.77
N GLY A 200 11.80 26.73 -8.29
CA GLY A 200 12.68 25.84 -7.52
C GLY A 200 11.94 24.86 -6.59
N LYS A 201 10.60 24.92 -6.55
CA LYS A 201 9.78 24.03 -5.70
C LYS A 201 9.63 22.65 -6.34
N PRO A 202 9.32 21.61 -5.56
CA PRO A 202 8.92 20.31 -6.09
C PRO A 202 7.79 20.45 -7.10
N LEU A 203 7.78 19.62 -8.14
CA LEU A 203 6.76 19.64 -9.18
C LEU A 203 5.39 19.25 -8.60
N ASP A 204 4.39 20.07 -8.84
CA ASP A 204 3.00 19.82 -8.44
C ASP A 204 2.31 18.95 -9.50
N TYR A 205 2.27 17.64 -9.28
CA TYR A 205 1.66 16.70 -10.20
C TYR A 205 0.14 16.90 -10.36
N ALA A 206 -0.55 17.38 -9.34
CA ALA A 206 -1.97 17.68 -9.43
C ALA A 206 -2.23 18.88 -10.37
N ALA A 207 -1.42 19.93 -10.23
CA ALA A 207 -1.51 21.08 -11.13
C ALA A 207 -1.15 20.69 -12.56
N LEU A 208 -0.09 19.91 -12.74
CA LEU A 208 0.34 19.42 -14.05
C LEU A 208 -0.74 18.54 -14.69
N SER A 209 -1.34 17.60 -13.96
CA SER A 209 -2.41 16.74 -14.46
C SER A 209 -3.63 17.56 -14.91
N ARG A 210 -4.03 18.59 -14.15
CA ARG A 210 -5.11 19.51 -14.57
C ARG A 210 -4.78 20.27 -15.85
N GLN A 211 -3.53 20.71 -16.02
CA GLN A 211 -3.09 21.35 -17.25
C GLN A 211 -3.13 20.37 -18.44
N LEU A 212 -2.69 19.13 -18.24
CA LEU A 212 -2.77 18.07 -19.25
C LEU A 212 -4.23 17.75 -19.63
N GLU A 213 -5.14 17.72 -18.67
CA GLU A 213 -6.56 17.52 -18.97
C GLU A 213 -7.18 18.74 -19.67
N SER A 214 -6.76 19.96 -19.35
CA SER A 214 -7.18 21.16 -20.08
C SER A 214 -6.68 21.16 -21.53
N LEU A 215 -5.43 20.72 -21.73
CA LEU A 215 -4.85 20.50 -23.07
C LEU A 215 -5.66 19.45 -23.85
N ARG A 216 -5.96 18.33 -23.22
CA ARG A 216 -6.81 17.30 -23.82
C ARG A 216 -8.18 17.85 -24.21
N ALA A 217 -8.86 18.56 -23.30
CA ALA A 217 -10.17 19.14 -23.57
C ALA A 217 -10.15 20.16 -24.71
N LYS A 218 -9.03 20.88 -24.86
CA LYS A 218 -8.85 21.90 -25.91
C LYS A 218 -8.66 21.30 -27.30
N TYR A 219 -7.88 20.22 -27.41
CA TYR A 219 -7.48 19.66 -28.69
C TYR A 219 -8.26 18.41 -29.08
N GLN A 220 -8.90 17.73 -28.14
CA GLN A 220 -9.69 16.56 -28.45
C GLN A 220 -10.93 16.90 -29.27
N SER A 221 -11.11 16.18 -30.38
CA SER A 221 -12.22 16.34 -31.31
C SER A 221 -12.73 14.96 -31.75
N PRO A 222 -13.78 14.85 -32.55
CA PRO A 222 -14.19 13.57 -33.15
C PRO A 222 -13.10 12.94 -34.01
N THR A 223 -12.20 13.76 -34.59
CA THR A 223 -11.12 13.32 -35.49
C THR A 223 -9.75 13.22 -34.83
N LEU A 224 -9.54 13.83 -33.65
CA LEU A 224 -8.28 13.86 -32.94
C LEU A 224 -8.45 13.43 -31.49
N ILE A 225 -7.71 12.42 -31.05
CA ILE A 225 -7.75 11.90 -29.67
C ILE A 225 -6.36 12.02 -29.05
N LEU A 226 -6.31 12.44 -27.79
CA LEU A 226 -5.09 12.50 -27.01
C LEU A 226 -5.06 11.36 -25.97
N HIS A 227 -4.01 10.56 -26.00
CA HIS A 227 -3.70 9.55 -24.99
C HIS A 227 -2.51 10.01 -24.17
N ILE A 228 -2.69 10.14 -22.87
CA ILE A 228 -1.66 10.71 -21.96
C ILE A 228 -1.32 9.66 -20.89
N VAL A 229 -0.06 9.23 -20.87
CA VAL A 229 0.46 8.25 -19.91
C VAL A 229 1.75 8.74 -19.27
N GLY A 230 2.08 8.23 -18.09
CA GLY A 230 3.27 8.55 -17.34
C GLY A 230 2.97 8.77 -15.85
N PHE A 231 3.99 8.65 -15.00
CA PHE A 231 3.85 8.70 -13.55
C PHE A 231 3.15 9.97 -13.05
N ALA A 232 3.54 11.13 -13.56
CA ALA A 232 2.95 12.40 -13.15
C ALA A 232 1.43 12.47 -13.42
N LYS A 233 0.98 11.89 -14.53
CA LYS A 233 -0.44 11.79 -14.88
C LYS A 233 -1.17 10.79 -13.98
N LEU A 234 -0.56 9.64 -13.71
CA LEU A 234 -1.08 8.63 -12.79
C LEU A 234 -1.33 9.22 -11.40
N ILE A 235 -0.32 9.88 -10.84
CA ILE A 235 -0.43 10.52 -9.52
C ILE A 235 -1.48 11.62 -9.51
N GLY A 236 -1.56 12.43 -10.58
CA GLY A 236 -2.60 13.44 -10.71
C GLY A 236 -4.00 12.82 -10.67
N ASP A 237 -4.23 11.75 -11.41
CA ASP A 237 -5.52 11.03 -11.42
C ASP A 237 -5.84 10.41 -10.06
N LEU A 238 -4.84 9.92 -9.34
CA LEU A 238 -5.01 9.44 -7.97
C LEU A 238 -5.40 10.58 -7.01
N ILE A 239 -4.76 11.75 -7.14
CA ILE A 239 -5.09 12.93 -6.33
C ILE A 239 -6.49 13.44 -6.64
N ASP A 240 -6.91 13.49 -7.89
CA ASP A 240 -8.28 13.86 -8.28
C ASP A 240 -9.32 12.88 -7.73
N GLY A 241 -8.95 11.62 -7.56
CA GLY A 241 -9.76 10.61 -6.86
C GLY A 241 -9.98 10.86 -5.36
N LEU A 242 -9.24 11.78 -4.71
CA LEU A 242 -9.31 12.00 -3.25
C LEU A 242 -10.67 12.48 -2.75
N HIS A 243 -11.39 13.26 -3.52
CA HIS A 243 -12.76 13.68 -3.15
C HIS A 243 -13.69 12.48 -3.01
N GLN A 244 -13.51 11.47 -3.85
CA GLN A 244 -14.28 10.22 -3.76
C GLN A 244 -13.86 9.40 -2.54
N ILE A 245 -12.58 9.39 -2.18
CA ILE A 245 -12.10 8.75 -0.95
C ILE A 245 -12.77 9.36 0.27
N LEU A 246 -12.88 10.69 0.34
CA LEU A 246 -13.59 11.34 1.44
C LEU A 246 -15.07 10.94 1.52
N MET A 247 -15.75 10.81 0.37
CA MET A 247 -17.13 10.29 0.35
C MET A 247 -17.23 8.86 0.91
N PHE A 248 -16.30 7.97 0.55
CA PHE A 248 -16.23 6.63 1.12
C PHE A 248 -15.95 6.66 2.63
N PHE A 249 -15.14 7.60 3.11
CA PHE A 249 -14.94 7.78 4.54
C PHE A 249 -16.25 8.15 5.26
N VAL A 250 -16.98 9.14 4.76
CA VAL A 250 -18.27 9.51 5.31
C VAL A 250 -19.25 8.33 5.27
N ALA A 251 -19.30 7.60 4.16
CA ALA A 251 -20.12 6.40 4.04
C ALA A 251 -19.73 5.33 5.09
N ALA A 252 -18.45 5.08 5.31
CA ALA A 252 -17.97 4.15 6.33
C ALA A 252 -18.38 4.59 7.75
N VAL A 253 -18.27 5.90 8.06
CA VAL A 253 -18.74 6.46 9.34
C VAL A 253 -20.25 6.25 9.53
N LEU A 254 -21.05 6.49 8.49
CA LEU A 254 -22.51 6.30 8.53
C LEU A 254 -22.89 4.83 8.66
N ILE A 255 -22.23 3.93 7.92
CA ILE A 255 -22.47 2.48 7.97
C ILE A 255 -22.14 1.96 9.37
N THR A 256 -20.95 2.25 9.89
CA THR A 256 -20.50 1.79 11.21
C THR A 256 -21.36 2.39 12.31
N GLY A 257 -21.73 3.66 12.22
CA GLY A 257 -22.63 4.34 13.14
C GLY A 257 -24.02 3.71 13.17
N THR A 258 -24.56 3.39 11.99
CA THR A 258 -25.87 2.73 11.86
C THR A 258 -25.85 1.33 12.47
N ILE A 259 -24.85 0.51 12.14
CA ILE A 259 -24.71 -0.85 12.70
C ILE A 259 -24.58 -0.78 14.23
N LEU A 260 -23.74 0.13 14.73
CA LEU A 260 -23.55 0.32 16.16
C LEU A 260 -24.84 0.79 16.84
N TYR A 261 -25.55 1.75 16.25
CA TYR A 261 -26.84 2.23 16.76
C TYR A 261 -27.90 1.12 16.80
N LEU A 262 -28.04 0.35 15.74
CA LEU A 262 -28.98 -0.78 15.69
C LEU A 262 -28.68 -1.85 16.75
N SER A 263 -27.39 -2.06 17.05
CA SER A 263 -26.96 -3.01 18.09
C SER A 263 -27.24 -2.50 19.50
N THR A 264 -26.93 -1.24 19.77
CA THR A 264 -27.02 -0.62 21.14
C THR A 264 -28.36 0.04 21.37
N ARG A 265 -29.01 0.57 20.33
CA ARG A 265 -30.19 1.44 20.37
C ARG A 265 -30.03 2.58 21.38
N CYS A 266 -28.84 3.15 21.45
CA CYS A 266 -28.49 4.26 22.34
C CYS A 266 -27.68 5.31 21.55
N VAL A 267 -28.35 6.41 21.18
CA VAL A 267 -27.73 7.51 20.41
C VAL A 267 -26.53 8.06 21.17
N ARG A 268 -26.63 8.34 22.47
CA ARG A 268 -25.57 8.95 23.30
C ARG A 268 -24.26 8.16 23.21
N SER A 269 -24.29 6.86 23.44
CA SER A 269 -23.10 6.02 23.45
C SER A 269 -22.56 5.83 22.04
N THR A 270 -23.42 5.70 21.02
CA THR A 270 -23.00 5.58 19.61
C THR A 270 -22.28 6.84 19.16
N THR A 271 -22.86 8.03 19.39
CA THR A 271 -22.25 9.31 19.04
C THR A 271 -20.90 9.50 19.74
N LEU A 272 -20.79 9.16 21.03
CA LEU A 272 -19.53 9.30 21.77
C LEU A 272 -18.41 8.40 21.21
N VAL A 273 -18.71 7.15 20.87
CA VAL A 273 -17.72 6.26 20.27
C VAL A 273 -17.24 6.79 18.91
N ILE A 274 -18.17 7.22 18.06
CA ILE A 274 -17.86 7.83 16.77
C ILE A 274 -17.02 9.10 16.95
N SER A 275 -17.46 10.00 17.85
CA SER A 275 -16.75 11.28 18.08
C SER A 275 -15.32 11.06 18.58
N CYS A 276 -15.11 10.14 19.54
CA CYS A 276 -13.77 9.84 20.04
C CYS A 276 -12.86 9.23 18.95
N SER A 277 -13.43 8.39 18.08
CA SER A 277 -12.68 7.84 16.94
C SER A 277 -12.36 8.89 15.88
N LEU A 278 -13.28 9.83 15.60
CA LEU A 278 -13.01 10.96 14.71
C LEU A 278 -12.02 11.96 15.31
N ILE A 279 -12.06 12.20 16.62
CA ILE A 279 -11.06 13.01 17.32
C ILE A 279 -9.66 12.40 17.14
N ALA A 280 -9.51 11.08 17.21
CA ALA A 280 -8.23 10.42 16.92
C ALA A 280 -7.72 10.71 15.50
N VAL A 281 -8.61 10.70 14.50
CA VAL A 281 -8.27 11.06 13.11
C VAL A 281 -7.82 12.52 13.03
N VAL A 282 -8.53 13.43 13.68
CA VAL A 282 -8.11 14.86 13.73
C VAL A 282 -6.75 15.01 14.40
N TRP A 283 -6.49 14.30 15.49
CA TRP A 283 -5.20 14.33 16.17
C TRP A 283 -4.09 13.76 15.31
N GLN A 284 -4.34 12.65 14.61
CA GLN A 284 -3.41 12.09 13.65
C GLN A 284 -3.02 13.09 12.58
N LEU A 285 -4.02 13.67 11.87
CA LEU A 285 -3.77 14.62 10.78
C LEU A 285 -3.07 15.89 11.30
N GLY A 286 -3.46 16.38 12.48
CA GLY A 286 -2.83 17.53 13.11
C GLY A 286 -1.37 17.28 13.51
N LEU A 287 -1.05 16.11 14.08
CA LEU A 287 0.32 15.74 14.43
C LEU A 287 1.18 15.56 13.18
N VAL A 288 0.66 14.93 12.13
CA VAL A 288 1.33 14.78 10.83
C VAL A 288 1.68 16.17 10.26
N ALA A 289 0.74 17.11 10.29
CA ALA A 289 0.97 18.49 9.83
C ALA A 289 2.01 19.22 10.68
N LEU A 290 1.99 19.05 12.01
CA LEU A 290 2.97 19.68 12.92
C LEU A 290 4.39 19.12 12.73
N LEU A 291 4.51 17.86 12.35
CA LEU A 291 5.81 17.24 12.03
C LEU A 291 6.33 17.63 10.64
N GLY A 292 5.58 18.45 9.89
CA GLY A 292 5.96 18.86 8.54
C GLY A 292 5.87 17.74 7.51
N LEU A 293 5.14 16.66 7.80
CA LEU A 293 4.92 15.55 6.89
C LEU A 293 3.79 15.88 5.93
N SER A 294 3.96 15.51 4.67
CA SER A 294 2.90 15.53 3.65
C SER A 294 2.16 14.19 3.61
N VAL A 295 0.91 14.24 3.23
CA VAL A 295 0.12 13.03 2.92
C VAL A 295 0.27 12.73 1.43
N ASP A 296 0.53 11.48 1.11
CA ASP A 296 0.61 10.96 -0.24
C ASP A 296 -0.60 10.04 -0.55
N PRO A 297 -0.84 9.65 -1.81
CA PRO A 297 -1.96 8.78 -2.18
C PRO A 297 -2.03 7.44 -1.46
N TYR A 298 -0.93 6.92 -0.95
CA TYR A 298 -0.89 5.65 -0.20
C TYR A 298 -1.26 5.87 1.27
N SER A 299 -0.77 6.93 1.89
CA SER A 299 -1.02 7.25 3.30
C SER A 299 -2.41 7.84 3.58
N ILE A 300 -3.15 8.28 2.52
CA ILE A 300 -4.50 8.85 2.67
C ILE A 300 -5.55 7.84 3.19
N LEU A 301 -5.27 6.55 3.10
CA LEU A 301 -6.15 5.50 3.63
C LEU A 301 -6.01 5.31 5.15
N VAL A 302 -4.93 5.82 5.73
CA VAL A 302 -4.65 5.65 7.17
C VAL A 302 -5.73 6.23 8.06
N PRO A 303 -6.30 7.43 7.83
CA PRO A 303 -7.43 7.95 8.61
C PRO A 303 -8.62 7.00 8.72
N PHE A 304 -8.93 6.23 7.68
CA PHE A 304 -9.98 5.20 7.72
C PHE A 304 -9.64 4.08 8.70
N LEU A 305 -8.39 3.61 8.62
CA LEU A 305 -7.92 2.53 9.49
C LEU A 305 -7.93 2.97 10.95
N ILE A 306 -7.48 4.18 11.24
CA ILE A 306 -7.49 4.75 12.59
C ILE A 306 -8.94 4.90 13.11
N PHE A 307 -9.85 5.39 12.28
CA PHE A 307 -11.27 5.43 12.62
C PHE A 307 -11.83 4.02 12.92
N ALA A 308 -11.51 3.05 12.06
CA ALA A 308 -11.99 1.68 12.19
C ALA A 308 -11.46 1.00 13.48
N ILE A 309 -10.16 1.10 13.75
CA ILE A 309 -9.52 0.60 14.97
C ILE A 309 -10.14 1.29 16.19
N GLY A 310 -10.31 2.61 16.14
CA GLY A 310 -10.94 3.40 17.18
C GLY A 310 -12.37 2.93 17.49
N MET A 311 -13.16 2.64 16.47
CA MET A 311 -14.50 2.09 16.62
C MET A 311 -14.47 0.74 17.34
N SER A 312 -13.55 -0.17 16.98
CA SER A 312 -13.41 -1.49 17.63
C SER A 312 -13.14 -1.35 19.12
N HIS A 313 -12.12 -0.58 19.50
CA HIS A 313 -11.75 -0.36 20.90
C HIS A 313 -12.82 0.41 21.69
N GLY A 314 -13.44 1.41 21.03
CA GLY A 314 -14.52 2.20 21.63
C GLY A 314 -15.73 1.35 22.01
N VAL A 315 -16.15 0.45 21.11
CA VAL A 315 -17.28 -0.45 21.34
C VAL A 315 -17.01 -1.42 22.49
N GLN A 316 -15.77 -1.94 22.62
CA GLN A 316 -15.36 -2.79 23.73
C GLN A 316 -15.52 -2.08 25.08
N LYS A 317 -15.04 -0.83 25.19
CA LYS A 317 -15.14 -0.03 26.42
C LYS A 317 -16.59 0.35 26.72
N MET A 318 -17.31 0.81 25.72
CA MET A 318 -18.73 1.16 25.84
C MET A 318 -19.56 -0.03 26.34
N ASN A 319 -19.34 -1.24 25.81
CA ASN A 319 -20.09 -2.43 26.23
C ASN A 319 -19.87 -2.73 27.72
N GLY A 320 -18.63 -2.68 28.23
CA GLY A 320 -18.32 -2.89 29.63
C GLY A 320 -19.03 -1.87 30.52
N ILE A 321 -18.97 -0.59 30.18
CA ILE A 321 -19.64 0.49 30.94
C ILE A 321 -21.17 0.30 30.92
N THR A 322 -21.75 -0.05 29.77
CA THR A 322 -23.18 -0.26 29.59
C THR A 322 -23.71 -1.40 30.47
N GLN A 323 -22.94 -2.49 30.57
CA GLN A 323 -23.33 -3.63 31.42
C GLN A 323 -23.30 -3.28 32.91
N ASP A 324 -22.27 -2.56 33.38
CA ASP A 324 -22.16 -2.16 34.78
C ASP A 324 -23.25 -1.14 35.14
N ILE A 325 -23.60 -0.19 34.25
CA ILE A 325 -24.75 0.71 34.45
C ILE A 325 -26.07 -0.09 34.51
N GLY A 326 -26.19 -1.13 33.66
CA GLY A 326 -27.35 -2.04 33.69
C GLY A 326 -27.53 -2.75 35.04
N ARG A 327 -26.44 -3.06 35.75
CA ARG A 327 -26.41 -3.63 37.11
C ARG A 327 -26.71 -2.59 38.22
N GLY A 328 -27.01 -1.35 37.83
CA GLY A 328 -27.30 -0.27 38.77
C GLY A 328 -26.09 0.50 39.27
N VAL A 329 -24.91 0.27 38.71
CA VAL A 329 -23.69 1.00 39.09
C VAL A 329 -23.74 2.42 38.49
N PRO A 330 -23.44 3.48 39.29
CA PRO A 330 -23.36 4.85 38.77
C PRO A 330 -22.37 4.98 37.60
N PRO A 331 -22.64 5.83 36.56
CA PRO A 331 -21.84 5.93 35.37
C PRO A 331 -20.34 6.16 35.62
N TRP A 332 -19.99 7.00 36.61
CA TRP A 332 -18.61 7.31 36.95
C TRP A 332 -17.85 6.14 37.58
N ILE A 333 -18.52 5.28 38.34
CA ILE A 333 -17.94 4.06 38.91
C ILE A 333 -17.85 2.99 37.82
N ALA A 334 -18.88 2.85 36.99
CA ALA A 334 -18.91 1.91 35.86
C ALA A 334 -17.76 2.16 34.87
N ALA A 335 -17.52 3.43 34.51
CA ALA A 335 -16.40 3.82 33.67
C ALA A 335 -15.05 3.46 34.30
N ARG A 336 -14.90 3.69 35.62
CA ARG A 336 -13.68 3.38 36.35
C ARG A 336 -13.41 1.88 36.46
N TYR A 337 -14.46 1.07 36.72
CA TYR A 337 -14.34 -0.40 36.76
C TYR A 337 -14.00 -0.97 35.37
N THR A 338 -14.63 -0.46 34.31
CA THR A 338 -14.31 -0.85 32.94
C THR A 338 -12.89 -0.49 32.58
N PHE A 339 -12.42 0.71 32.96
CA PHE A 339 -11.04 1.10 32.78
C PHE A 339 -10.09 0.10 33.48
N ARG A 340 -10.35 -0.22 34.72
CA ARG A 340 -9.55 -1.17 35.51
C ARG A 340 -9.46 -2.56 34.88
N ARG A 341 -10.57 -3.05 34.30
CA ARG A 341 -10.64 -4.38 33.65
C ARG A 341 -10.04 -4.43 32.27
N LEU A 342 -10.26 -3.41 31.45
CA LEU A 342 -9.97 -3.47 30.02
C LEU A 342 -8.85 -2.54 29.55
N PHE A 343 -8.26 -1.72 30.44
CA PHE A 343 -7.22 -0.78 30.04
C PHE A 343 -5.97 -1.49 29.56
N MET A 344 -5.45 -2.45 30.32
CA MET A 344 -4.21 -3.17 29.95
C MET A 344 -4.40 -3.99 28.67
N ALA A 345 -5.53 -4.67 28.51
CA ALA A 345 -5.84 -5.41 27.29
C ALA A 345 -5.89 -4.47 26.06
N GLY A 346 -6.60 -3.34 26.20
CA GLY A 346 -6.68 -2.35 25.14
C GLY A 346 -5.37 -1.64 24.85
N LEU A 347 -4.54 -1.36 25.87
CA LEU A 347 -3.22 -0.77 25.68
C LEU A 347 -2.31 -1.74 24.93
N THR A 348 -2.28 -3.02 25.34
CA THR A 348 -1.49 -4.03 24.65
C THR A 348 -1.93 -4.20 23.20
N ALA A 349 -3.24 -4.20 22.93
CA ALA A 349 -3.81 -4.28 21.61
C ALA A 349 -3.36 -3.11 20.73
N LEU A 350 -3.54 -1.86 21.18
CA LEU A 350 -3.07 -0.68 20.44
C LEU A 350 -1.54 -0.62 20.30
N LEU A 351 -0.78 -1.17 21.25
CA LEU A 351 0.68 -1.32 21.07
C LEU A 351 1.02 -2.36 20.00
N CYS A 352 0.28 -3.47 19.92
CA CYS A 352 0.44 -4.45 18.84
C CYS A 352 0.15 -3.81 17.48
N ASP A 353 -0.92 -3.02 17.38
CA ASP A 353 -1.22 -2.27 16.15
C ASP A 353 -0.12 -1.26 15.82
N THR A 354 0.32 -0.47 16.81
CA THR A 354 1.40 0.52 16.61
C THR A 354 2.68 -0.15 16.11
N VAL A 355 3.06 -1.28 16.71
CA VAL A 355 4.25 -2.04 16.29
C VAL A 355 4.02 -2.68 14.92
N GLY A 356 2.82 -3.19 14.63
CA GLY A 356 2.46 -3.71 13.32
C GLY A 356 2.68 -2.69 12.20
N PHE A 357 2.30 -1.43 12.45
CA PHE A 357 2.62 -0.34 11.51
C PHE A 357 4.09 0.06 11.54
N ALA A 358 4.71 0.16 12.71
CA ALA A 358 6.09 0.61 12.84
C ALA A 358 7.07 -0.34 12.13
N VAL A 359 6.78 -1.64 12.08
CA VAL A 359 7.60 -2.62 11.35
C VAL A 359 7.66 -2.31 9.86
N LEU A 360 6.63 -1.70 9.26
CA LEU A 360 6.67 -1.26 7.86
C LEU A 360 7.77 -0.22 7.60
N ALA A 361 8.22 0.51 8.60
CA ALA A 361 9.33 1.47 8.47
C ALA A 361 10.68 0.80 8.18
N THR A 362 10.79 -0.52 8.37
CA THR A 362 12.01 -1.27 8.00
C THR A 362 12.14 -1.47 6.49
N ILE A 363 11.06 -1.24 5.74
CA ILE A 363 11.04 -1.34 4.28
C ILE A 363 11.69 -0.10 3.70
N GLN A 364 12.68 -0.30 2.84
CA GLN A 364 13.50 0.78 2.29
C GLN A 364 12.81 1.49 1.10
N ILE A 365 11.56 1.86 1.27
CA ILE A 365 10.76 2.65 0.32
C ILE A 365 10.13 3.80 1.11
N GLN A 366 10.48 5.03 0.79
CA GLN A 366 10.10 6.22 1.59
C GLN A 366 8.59 6.36 1.79
N VAL A 367 7.78 6.09 0.77
CA VAL A 367 6.31 6.14 0.85
C VAL A 367 5.77 5.17 1.91
N ILE A 368 6.33 3.95 2.00
CA ILE A 368 5.93 2.95 3.01
C ILE A 368 6.38 3.40 4.41
N GLN A 369 7.58 3.96 4.53
CA GLN A 369 8.09 4.48 5.81
C GLN A 369 7.23 5.64 6.32
N LYS A 370 6.79 6.54 5.45
CA LYS A 370 5.85 7.61 5.79
C LYS A 370 4.50 7.06 6.22
N LEU A 371 3.95 6.11 5.47
CA LEU A 371 2.70 5.43 5.83
C LEU A 371 2.81 4.78 7.22
N ALA A 372 3.92 4.08 7.51
CA ALA A 372 4.19 3.47 8.81
C ALA A 372 4.18 4.49 9.94
N LEU A 373 4.85 5.62 9.74
CA LEU A 373 4.91 6.70 10.73
C LEU A 373 3.55 7.35 10.96
N VAL A 374 2.85 7.73 9.89
CA VAL A 374 1.53 8.36 9.93
C VAL A 374 0.51 7.45 10.62
N ALA A 375 0.56 6.15 10.33
CA ALA A 375 -0.31 5.16 10.94
C ALA A 375 0.00 4.92 12.42
N SER A 376 1.29 4.79 12.77
CA SER A 376 1.72 4.62 14.16
C SER A 376 1.32 5.81 15.04
N ILE A 377 1.45 7.04 14.53
CA ILE A 377 0.97 8.26 15.20
C ILE A 377 -0.53 8.19 15.44
N GLY A 378 -1.31 7.78 14.44
CA GLY A 378 -2.75 7.67 14.54
C GLY A 378 -3.20 6.65 15.59
N VAL A 379 -2.55 5.47 15.61
CA VAL A 379 -2.86 4.44 16.63
C VAL A 379 -2.44 4.91 18.02
N ALA A 380 -1.31 5.58 18.16
CA ALA A 380 -0.89 6.17 19.42
C ALA A 380 -1.91 7.20 19.94
N ALA A 381 -2.51 8.01 19.06
CA ALA A 381 -3.59 8.92 19.43
C ALA A 381 -4.82 8.19 19.99
N LEU A 382 -5.14 6.98 19.52
CA LEU A 382 -6.23 6.15 20.01
C LEU A 382 -6.02 5.75 21.49
N ILE A 383 -4.81 5.64 21.97
CA ILE A 383 -4.53 5.35 23.39
C ILE A 383 -5.18 6.45 24.27
N VAL A 384 -5.07 7.70 23.87
CA VAL A 384 -5.68 8.80 24.62
C VAL A 384 -7.18 8.91 24.33
N THR A 385 -7.59 8.89 23.07
CA THR A 385 -8.99 9.17 22.70
C THR A 385 -9.93 8.02 23.07
N ASN A 386 -9.55 6.77 22.89
CA ASN A 386 -10.43 5.62 23.15
C ASN A 386 -10.20 4.93 24.49
N LEU A 387 -8.98 4.95 25.05
CA LEU A 387 -8.76 4.34 26.37
C LEU A 387 -8.94 5.33 27.52
N VAL A 388 -8.80 6.65 27.29
CA VAL A 388 -8.93 7.67 28.33
C VAL A 388 -10.15 8.57 28.10
N LEU A 389 -10.22 9.30 26.97
CA LEU A 389 -11.27 10.28 26.73
C LEU A 389 -12.66 9.64 26.67
N LEU A 390 -12.84 8.52 25.99
CA LEU A 390 -14.13 7.84 25.87
C LEU A 390 -14.70 7.38 27.22
N PRO A 391 -13.97 6.66 28.11
CA PRO A 391 -14.47 6.35 29.45
C PRO A 391 -14.74 7.60 30.30
N VAL A 392 -13.92 8.65 30.18
CA VAL A 392 -14.13 9.92 30.87
C VAL A 392 -15.43 10.58 30.41
N THR A 393 -15.67 10.70 29.10
CA THR A 393 -16.90 11.29 28.57
C THR A 393 -18.16 10.45 28.93
N LEU A 394 -18.06 9.12 28.83
CA LEU A 394 -19.14 8.23 29.26
C LEU A 394 -19.41 8.31 30.79
N SER A 395 -18.42 8.65 31.62
CA SER A 395 -18.60 8.86 33.06
C SER A 395 -19.46 10.07 33.38
N PHE A 396 -19.58 11.06 32.48
CA PHE A 396 -20.45 12.23 32.62
C PHE A 396 -21.84 12.00 31.98
N ILE A 397 -21.86 11.55 30.73
CA ILE A 397 -23.05 11.46 29.90
C ILE A 397 -23.83 10.17 30.20
N GLY A 398 -23.10 9.10 30.55
CA GLY A 398 -23.68 7.77 30.79
C GLY A 398 -24.27 7.16 29.50
N VAL A 399 -25.08 6.13 29.68
CA VAL A 399 -25.83 5.46 28.62
C VAL A 399 -27.32 5.50 28.92
N SER A 400 -28.19 5.28 27.94
CA SER A 400 -29.64 5.25 28.20
C SER A 400 -30.03 4.07 29.13
N ARG A 401 -30.90 4.32 30.10
CA ARG A 401 -31.35 3.27 31.02
C ARG A 401 -31.98 2.07 30.30
N SER A 402 -32.75 2.32 29.26
CA SER A 402 -33.32 1.27 28.40
C SER A 402 -32.26 0.49 27.60
N GLY A 403 -31.20 1.14 27.16
CA GLY A 403 -30.05 0.48 26.52
C GLY A 403 -29.27 -0.40 27.49
N ALA A 404 -29.02 0.10 28.69
CA ALA A 404 -28.33 -0.63 29.74
C ALA A 404 -29.12 -1.85 30.21
N ALA A 405 -30.45 -1.70 30.44
CA ALA A 405 -31.34 -2.82 30.83
C ALA A 405 -31.35 -3.91 29.73
N ARG A 406 -31.46 -3.54 28.47
CA ARG A 406 -31.40 -4.51 27.36
C ARG A 406 -30.05 -5.23 27.26
N SER A 407 -28.94 -4.52 27.46
CA SER A 407 -27.61 -5.13 27.47
C SER A 407 -27.48 -6.17 28.59
N LEU A 408 -27.96 -5.83 29.78
CA LEU A 408 -27.98 -6.73 30.93
C LEU A 408 -28.91 -7.94 30.71
N ALA A 409 -30.13 -7.71 30.22
CA ALA A 409 -31.05 -8.79 29.88
C ALA A 409 -30.52 -9.76 28.85
N LYS A 410 -29.76 -9.25 27.90
CA LYS A 410 -29.05 -10.07 26.89
C LYS A 410 -27.88 -10.86 27.50
N GLU A 411 -27.24 -10.39 28.57
CA GLU A 411 -26.18 -11.11 29.29
C GLU A 411 -26.75 -12.19 30.21
N GLN A 412 -27.84 -11.87 30.94
CA GLN A 412 -28.46 -12.77 31.92
C GLN A 412 -29.48 -13.74 31.29
N GLY A 413 -30.06 -13.35 30.17
CA GLY A 413 -31.14 -14.10 29.54
C GLY A 413 -30.67 -15.42 28.92
N GLY A 414 -31.33 -16.52 29.21
CA GLY A 414 -31.09 -17.86 28.66
C GLY A 414 -31.29 -18.00 27.15
N ASN A 415 -31.61 -16.92 26.43
CA ASN A 415 -31.70 -16.83 24.98
C ASN A 415 -30.39 -16.33 24.37
N GLU A 416 -29.36 -17.16 24.46
CA GLU A 416 -28.16 -16.97 23.59
C GLU A 416 -28.59 -16.99 22.12
N SER A 417 -28.12 -16.02 21.35
CA SER A 417 -28.36 -16.08 19.88
C SER A 417 -27.88 -17.42 19.32
N PRO A 418 -28.56 -17.96 18.30
CA PRO A 418 -28.17 -19.27 17.71
C PRO A 418 -26.71 -19.33 17.31
N LEU A 419 -26.16 -18.22 16.80
CA LEU A 419 -24.74 -18.07 16.44
C LEU A 419 -23.80 -18.20 17.66
N LEU A 420 -24.09 -17.50 18.77
CA LEU A 420 -23.28 -17.60 19.99
C LEU A 420 -23.33 -19.02 20.59
N ARG A 421 -24.48 -19.64 20.52
CA ARG A 421 -24.65 -21.04 20.93
C ARG A 421 -23.85 -22.00 20.07
N PHE A 422 -23.84 -21.76 18.74
CA PHE A 422 -23.02 -22.52 17.81
C PHE A 422 -21.51 -22.39 18.15
N PHE A 423 -20.99 -21.17 18.34
CA PHE A 423 -19.59 -20.95 18.75
C PHE A 423 -19.27 -21.56 20.11
N GLY A 424 -20.25 -21.72 20.98
CA GLY A 424 -20.07 -22.40 22.26
C GLY A 424 -19.76 -23.89 22.17
N LYS A 425 -20.03 -24.54 21.03
CA LYS A 425 -19.68 -25.96 20.86
C LYS A 425 -18.17 -26.20 20.83
N PHE A 426 -17.38 -25.21 20.35
CA PHE A 426 -15.95 -25.34 20.17
C PHE A 426 -15.13 -25.33 21.47
N THR A 427 -15.76 -25.13 22.62
CA THR A 427 -15.15 -25.39 23.95
C THR A 427 -15.23 -26.88 24.35
N ARG A 428 -16.04 -27.69 23.64
CA ARG A 428 -16.14 -29.13 23.87
C ARG A 428 -15.07 -29.89 23.08
N ARG A 429 -14.39 -30.84 23.69
CA ARG A 429 -13.20 -31.52 23.12
C ARG A 429 -13.43 -32.07 21.71
N ARG A 430 -14.58 -32.68 21.40
CA ARG A 430 -14.86 -33.23 20.06
C ARG A 430 -14.91 -32.15 18.98
N TRP A 431 -15.61 -31.06 19.25
CA TRP A 431 -15.71 -29.93 18.34
C TRP A 431 -14.40 -29.14 18.23
N ALA A 432 -13.64 -29.06 19.34
CA ALA A 432 -12.32 -28.45 19.36
C ALA A 432 -11.34 -29.20 18.46
N VAL A 433 -11.32 -30.56 18.54
CA VAL A 433 -10.51 -31.39 17.64
C VAL A 433 -10.93 -31.17 16.18
N ALA A 434 -12.24 -31.20 15.88
CA ALA A 434 -12.73 -30.98 14.52
C ALA A 434 -12.32 -29.61 13.96
N ALA A 435 -12.40 -28.54 14.79
CA ALA A 435 -11.95 -27.20 14.40
C ALA A 435 -10.46 -27.11 14.15
N LEU A 436 -9.63 -27.79 14.98
CA LEU A 436 -8.18 -27.79 14.80
C LEU A 436 -7.76 -28.59 13.57
N VAL A 437 -8.37 -29.75 13.31
CA VAL A 437 -8.12 -30.55 12.11
C VAL A 437 -8.56 -29.80 10.87
N GLY A 438 -9.75 -29.17 10.88
CA GLY A 438 -10.23 -28.33 9.79
C GLY A 438 -9.33 -27.12 9.55
N GLY A 439 -8.86 -26.46 10.62
CA GLY A 439 -7.93 -25.35 10.53
C GLY A 439 -6.56 -25.76 9.97
N ALA A 440 -6.04 -26.92 10.39
CA ALA A 440 -4.80 -27.47 9.85
C ALA A 440 -4.95 -27.86 8.36
N GLY A 441 -6.07 -28.48 7.99
CA GLY A 441 -6.37 -28.79 6.58
C GLY A 441 -6.47 -27.52 5.71
N LEU A 442 -7.13 -26.48 6.24
CA LEU A 442 -7.20 -25.18 5.57
C LEU A 442 -5.82 -24.53 5.45
N ALA A 443 -4.96 -24.64 6.48
CA ALA A 443 -3.59 -24.13 6.42
C ALA A 443 -2.77 -24.81 5.32
N VAL A 444 -2.84 -26.14 5.21
CA VAL A 444 -2.13 -26.89 4.16
C VAL A 444 -2.65 -26.50 2.77
N ALA A 445 -3.97 -26.48 2.57
CA ALA A 445 -4.56 -26.10 1.29
C ALA A 445 -4.19 -24.66 0.90
N ALA A 446 -4.28 -23.72 1.85
CA ALA A 446 -3.92 -22.33 1.63
C ALA A 446 -2.42 -22.18 1.32
N SER A 447 -1.53 -22.88 2.02
CA SER A 447 -0.08 -22.88 1.74
C SER A 447 0.27 -23.39 0.34
N MET A 448 -0.45 -24.41 -0.14
CA MET A 448 -0.30 -24.90 -1.52
C MET A 448 -0.72 -23.86 -2.57
N VAL A 449 -1.75 -23.06 -2.28
CA VAL A 449 -2.18 -22.00 -3.18
C VAL A 449 -1.27 -20.80 -3.07
N SER A 450 -0.90 -20.37 -1.85
CA SER A 450 -0.06 -19.20 -1.59
C SER A 450 1.37 -19.35 -2.15
N SER A 451 1.86 -20.59 -2.37
CA SER A 451 3.15 -20.81 -3.05
C SER A 451 3.20 -20.27 -4.49
N ARG A 452 2.03 -19.95 -5.09
CA ARG A 452 1.93 -19.34 -6.42
C ARG A 452 1.76 -17.82 -6.35
N LEU A 453 1.92 -17.22 -5.17
CA LEU A 453 1.78 -15.78 -5.00
C LEU A 453 2.86 -15.04 -5.77
N GLN A 454 2.45 -14.11 -6.62
CA GLN A 454 3.35 -13.30 -7.43
C GLN A 454 3.65 -11.99 -6.72
N ILE A 455 4.91 -11.56 -6.82
CA ILE A 455 5.36 -10.29 -6.26
C ILE A 455 5.58 -9.34 -7.42
N GLY A 456 4.95 -8.17 -7.37
CA GLY A 456 4.91 -7.19 -8.45
C GLY A 456 3.58 -7.16 -9.17
N ASP A 457 3.55 -6.42 -10.27
CA ASP A 457 2.34 -6.23 -11.05
C ASP A 457 2.02 -7.44 -11.93
N ILE A 458 0.73 -7.78 -11.94
CA ILE A 458 0.18 -8.87 -12.77
C ILE A 458 -0.48 -8.30 -14.02
N ASP A 459 -1.04 -7.10 -13.91
CA ASP A 459 -1.72 -6.39 -14.99
C ASP A 459 -0.73 -5.54 -15.81
N PRO A 460 -0.95 -5.38 -17.13
CA PRO A 460 -0.05 -4.61 -18.00
C PRO A 460 -0.27 -3.09 -17.94
N GLY A 461 -1.18 -2.59 -17.10
CA GLY A 461 -1.47 -1.17 -16.92
C GLY A 461 -1.10 -0.67 -15.53
N ALA A 462 -1.47 0.58 -15.19
CA ALA A 462 -1.31 1.08 -13.83
C ALA A 462 -2.23 0.32 -12.87
N PRO A 463 -1.68 -0.50 -11.98
CA PRO A 463 -2.46 -1.40 -11.14
C PRO A 463 -3.18 -0.66 -9.99
N GLU A 464 -2.83 0.59 -9.75
CA GLU A 464 -3.51 1.47 -8.79
C GLU A 464 -4.90 1.89 -9.27
N LEU A 465 -5.12 1.94 -10.59
CA LEU A 465 -6.36 2.38 -11.21
C LEU A 465 -7.19 1.22 -11.77
N ARG A 466 -8.48 1.43 -11.92
CA ARG A 466 -9.37 0.44 -12.54
C ARG A 466 -8.94 0.14 -13.98
N PRO A 467 -9.11 -1.11 -14.47
CA PRO A 467 -8.77 -1.48 -15.85
C PRO A 467 -9.49 -0.61 -16.90
N ASN A 468 -10.72 -0.17 -16.59
CA ASN A 468 -11.52 0.70 -17.46
C ASN A 468 -11.30 2.19 -17.21
N SER A 469 -10.33 2.59 -16.38
CA SER A 469 -9.97 3.99 -16.18
C SER A 469 -9.47 4.61 -17.48
N ARG A 470 -9.56 5.94 -17.57
CA ARG A 470 -9.04 6.66 -18.74
C ARG A 470 -7.56 6.39 -18.94
N TYR A 471 -6.78 6.48 -17.88
CA TYR A 471 -5.34 6.19 -17.88
C TYR A 471 -5.03 4.80 -18.43
N ASN A 472 -5.69 3.74 -17.93
CA ASN A 472 -5.42 2.38 -18.39
C ASN A 472 -5.88 2.12 -19.83
N ARG A 473 -6.91 2.82 -20.31
CA ARG A 473 -7.26 2.80 -21.74
C ARG A 473 -6.19 3.50 -22.59
N ASP A 474 -5.66 4.63 -22.14
CA ASP A 474 -4.58 5.34 -22.82
C ASP A 474 -3.30 4.48 -22.82
N THR A 475 -2.98 3.80 -21.71
CA THR A 475 -1.86 2.83 -21.63
C THR A 475 -2.07 1.65 -22.58
N GLY A 476 -3.28 1.10 -22.64
CA GLY A 476 -3.62 0.03 -23.58
C GLY A 476 -3.48 0.44 -25.05
N TYR A 477 -3.84 1.68 -25.39
CA TYR A 477 -3.60 2.24 -26.72
C TYR A 477 -2.11 2.29 -27.04
N MET A 478 -1.30 2.83 -26.12
CA MET A 478 0.16 2.90 -26.29
C MET A 478 0.77 1.52 -26.51
N ALA A 479 0.40 0.55 -25.68
CA ALA A 479 0.92 -0.82 -25.77
C ALA A 479 0.54 -1.55 -27.07
N SER A 480 -0.60 -1.19 -27.69
CA SER A 480 -1.08 -1.85 -28.92
C SER A 480 -0.58 -1.21 -30.21
N HIS A 481 -0.16 0.07 -30.21
CA HIS A 481 0.21 0.81 -31.42
C HIS A 481 1.69 1.15 -31.49
N TYR A 482 2.42 1.03 -30.37
CA TYR A 482 3.85 1.34 -30.31
C TYR A 482 4.62 0.10 -29.86
N ALA A 483 5.67 -0.24 -30.62
CA ALA A 483 6.58 -1.33 -30.28
C ALA A 483 7.45 -1.00 -29.06
N ALA A 484 7.84 0.27 -28.94
CA ALA A 484 8.44 0.79 -27.73
C ALA A 484 7.31 1.03 -26.71
N SER A 485 6.99 0.02 -25.91
CA SER A 485 6.11 0.18 -24.76
C SER A 485 6.68 1.23 -23.81
N SER A 486 5.86 1.73 -22.90
CA SER A 486 6.36 2.59 -21.80
C SER A 486 7.34 1.87 -20.88
N ASP A 487 7.48 0.54 -21.03
CA ASP A 487 8.22 -0.33 -20.15
C ASP A 487 9.67 -0.50 -20.65
N VAL A 488 10.49 0.50 -20.32
CA VAL A 488 11.89 0.58 -20.71
C VAL A 488 12.76 0.12 -19.54
N PHE A 489 13.62 -0.86 -19.81
CA PHE A 489 14.67 -1.31 -18.90
C PHE A 489 16.03 -0.88 -19.46
N VAL A 490 16.83 -0.17 -18.68
CA VAL A 490 18.12 0.34 -19.14
C VAL A 490 19.24 -0.33 -18.37
N VAL A 491 20.14 -0.99 -19.11
CA VAL A 491 21.41 -1.49 -18.59
C VAL A 491 22.49 -0.48 -18.93
N MET A 492 23.28 -0.09 -17.95
CA MET A 492 24.40 0.81 -18.12
C MET A 492 25.69 0.00 -18.26
N ALA A 493 26.52 0.33 -19.23
CA ALA A 493 27.88 -0.18 -19.31
C ALA A 493 28.86 0.94 -18.97
N GLN A 494 29.46 0.84 -17.77
CA GLN A 494 30.46 1.78 -17.28
C GLN A 494 31.84 1.37 -17.77
N THR A 495 32.59 2.32 -18.31
CA THR A 495 33.94 2.09 -18.89
C THR A 495 34.94 3.08 -18.32
N ALA A 496 36.22 2.96 -18.72
CA ALA A 496 37.16 4.03 -18.53
C ALA A 496 36.78 5.26 -19.40
N GLN A 497 37.29 6.43 -19.04
CA GLN A 497 37.04 7.66 -19.80
C GLN A 497 37.41 7.48 -21.25
N TYR A 498 36.52 7.91 -22.15
CA TYR A 498 36.62 7.72 -23.62
C TYR A 498 36.54 6.25 -24.08
N GLY A 499 36.14 5.31 -23.20
CA GLY A 499 36.08 3.88 -23.56
C GLY A 499 34.78 3.45 -24.25
N CYS A 500 33.79 4.32 -24.42
CA CYS A 500 32.48 3.98 -24.99
C CYS A 500 32.53 3.54 -26.45
N THR A 501 33.57 3.91 -27.22
CA THR A 501 33.77 3.51 -28.60
C THR A 501 34.79 2.38 -28.74
N SER A 502 35.30 1.84 -27.66
CA SER A 502 36.23 0.71 -27.72
C SER A 502 35.53 -0.52 -28.33
N TYR A 503 36.24 -1.24 -29.20
CA TYR A 503 35.71 -2.46 -29.80
C TYR A 503 35.29 -3.48 -28.73
N ASP A 504 36.10 -3.67 -27.68
CA ASP A 504 35.83 -4.62 -26.62
C ASP A 504 34.57 -4.24 -25.79
N THR A 505 34.30 -2.95 -25.59
CA THR A 505 33.08 -2.46 -24.98
C THR A 505 31.88 -2.72 -25.87
N LEU A 506 31.96 -2.32 -27.14
CA LEU A 506 30.83 -2.43 -28.06
C LEU A 506 30.47 -3.88 -28.38
N ILE A 507 31.42 -4.79 -28.49
CA ILE A 507 31.15 -6.20 -28.78
C ILE A 507 30.47 -6.89 -27.60
N ARG A 508 30.82 -6.53 -26.36
CA ARG A 508 30.17 -7.04 -25.16
C ARG A 508 28.74 -6.50 -25.05
N LEU A 509 28.55 -5.22 -25.30
CA LEU A 509 27.25 -4.58 -25.33
C LEU A 509 26.31 -5.18 -26.38
N ASP A 510 26.87 -5.48 -27.59
CA ASP A 510 26.14 -6.15 -28.65
C ASP A 510 25.77 -7.60 -28.33
N ALA A 511 26.70 -8.33 -27.69
CA ALA A 511 26.41 -9.69 -27.20
C ALA A 511 25.25 -9.71 -26.18
N LEU A 512 25.26 -8.81 -25.18
CA LEU A 512 24.18 -8.68 -24.26
C LEU A 512 22.85 -8.31 -24.95
N ALA A 513 22.88 -7.35 -25.85
CA ALA A 513 21.71 -6.95 -26.64
C ALA A 513 21.15 -8.13 -27.45
N GLY A 514 22.03 -8.97 -28.03
CA GLY A 514 21.64 -10.17 -28.77
C GLY A 514 20.99 -11.24 -27.91
N GLU A 515 21.53 -11.48 -26.71
CA GLU A 515 20.94 -12.44 -25.76
C GLU A 515 19.57 -11.95 -25.25
N LEU A 516 19.45 -10.68 -24.91
CA LEU A 516 18.19 -10.12 -24.41
C LEU A 516 17.07 -10.15 -25.46
N ARG A 517 17.40 -9.92 -26.75
CA ARG A 517 16.40 -10.03 -27.83
C ARG A 517 15.80 -11.42 -28.00
N GLN A 518 16.44 -12.46 -27.48
CA GLN A 518 15.92 -13.82 -27.53
C GLN A 518 14.88 -14.10 -26.42
N LEU A 519 14.76 -13.20 -25.42
CA LEU A 519 13.77 -13.37 -24.36
C LEU A 519 12.36 -13.03 -24.85
N PRO A 520 11.34 -13.85 -24.52
CA PRO A 520 9.97 -13.63 -24.99
C PRO A 520 9.33 -12.31 -24.53
N GLY A 521 9.86 -11.75 -23.45
CA GLY A 521 9.40 -10.48 -22.87
C GLY A 521 10.08 -9.24 -23.45
N VAL A 522 11.11 -9.40 -24.28
CA VAL A 522 11.87 -8.30 -24.90
C VAL A 522 11.36 -8.10 -26.32
N VAL A 523 10.98 -6.88 -26.64
CA VAL A 523 10.50 -6.50 -27.98
C VAL A 523 11.66 -6.10 -28.87
N ASP A 524 12.55 -5.23 -28.36
CA ASP A 524 13.73 -4.75 -29.07
C ASP A 524 14.77 -4.19 -28.11
N THR A 525 15.98 -3.94 -28.62
CA THR A 525 17.08 -3.31 -27.90
C THR A 525 17.72 -2.22 -28.73
N ASN A 526 18.08 -1.10 -28.08
CA ASN A 526 18.80 0.00 -28.73
C ASN A 526 20.11 0.29 -27.99
N SER A 527 21.21 0.44 -28.74
CA SER A 527 22.53 0.68 -28.16
C SER A 527 23.50 1.35 -29.19
N LEU A 528 24.57 1.92 -28.64
CA LEU A 528 25.63 2.47 -29.50
C LEU A 528 26.26 1.38 -30.36
N ALA A 529 26.33 0.14 -29.92
CA ALA A 529 26.84 -0.98 -30.69
C ALA A 529 25.98 -1.27 -31.94
N GLY A 530 24.64 -1.31 -31.76
CA GLY A 530 23.70 -1.49 -32.88
C GLY A 530 23.79 -0.35 -33.90
N LEU A 531 23.85 0.89 -33.41
CA LEU A 531 24.02 2.06 -34.27
C LEU A 531 25.38 2.02 -35.01
N SER A 532 26.45 1.54 -34.37
CA SER A 532 27.77 1.40 -35.01
C SER A 532 27.73 0.42 -36.17
N LYS A 533 27.06 -0.72 -36.06
CA LYS A 533 26.87 -1.67 -37.15
C LYS A 533 26.15 -1.02 -38.33
N PHE A 534 25.08 -0.28 -38.07
CA PHE A 534 24.34 0.44 -39.10
C PHE A 534 25.23 1.49 -39.80
N ALA A 535 26.01 2.23 -39.01
CA ALA A 535 26.94 3.23 -39.60
C ALA A 535 28.03 2.61 -40.45
N VAL A 536 28.56 1.43 -40.07
CA VAL A 536 29.56 0.71 -40.87
C VAL A 536 28.98 0.28 -42.23
N VAL A 537 27.72 -0.17 -42.26
CA VAL A 537 27.05 -0.45 -43.57
C VAL A 537 26.99 0.82 -44.41
N GLY A 538 26.63 1.96 -43.79
CA GLY A 538 26.58 3.24 -44.47
C GLY A 538 27.91 3.72 -45.03
N MET A 539 29.00 3.47 -44.32
CA MET A 539 30.36 3.82 -44.77
C MET A 539 30.89 2.88 -45.85
N ASN A 540 30.22 1.77 -46.14
CA ASN A 540 30.58 0.76 -47.11
C ASN A 540 29.49 0.58 -48.19
N GLU A 541 29.01 1.67 -48.75
CA GLU A 541 28.09 1.73 -49.89
C GLU A 541 26.76 0.99 -49.67
N GLY A 542 26.29 0.91 -48.39
CA GLY A 542 25.05 0.25 -48.08
C GLY A 542 25.07 -1.28 -48.14
N ASN A 543 26.24 -1.91 -48.26
CA ASN A 543 26.35 -3.34 -48.40
C ASN A 543 26.07 -4.06 -47.05
N PRO A 544 25.02 -4.87 -46.93
CA PRO A 544 24.66 -5.55 -45.68
C PRO A 544 25.73 -6.51 -45.13
N LYS A 545 26.71 -6.92 -45.94
CA LYS A 545 27.84 -7.73 -45.45
C LYS A 545 28.66 -7.02 -44.38
N TRP A 546 28.58 -5.70 -44.31
CA TRP A 546 29.29 -4.88 -43.34
C TRP A 546 28.47 -4.62 -42.07
N TYR A 547 27.34 -5.27 -41.91
CA TYR A 547 26.53 -5.16 -40.68
C TYR A 547 27.21 -5.92 -39.54
N ASP A 548 28.36 -5.41 -39.14
CA ASP A 548 29.20 -5.94 -38.04
C ASP A 548 30.01 -4.83 -37.38
N LEU A 549 30.55 -5.10 -36.20
CA LEU A 549 31.49 -4.22 -35.52
C LEU A 549 32.88 -4.41 -36.06
N VAL A 550 33.46 -3.35 -36.59
CA VAL A 550 34.83 -3.37 -37.16
C VAL A 550 35.85 -2.90 -36.12
N ARG A 551 37.07 -3.46 -36.14
CA ARG A 551 38.13 -3.09 -35.19
C ARG A 551 38.82 -1.77 -35.53
N THR A 552 38.29 -1.00 -36.46
CA THR A 552 38.84 0.29 -36.87
C THR A 552 38.34 1.41 -35.97
N GLN A 553 39.18 1.85 -35.03
CA GLN A 553 38.81 2.84 -34.02
C GLN A 553 38.28 4.16 -34.60
N SER A 554 38.84 4.64 -35.72
CA SER A 554 38.36 5.86 -36.35
C SER A 554 36.92 5.73 -36.87
N MET A 555 36.52 4.57 -37.37
CA MET A 555 35.15 4.31 -37.80
C MET A 555 34.18 4.27 -36.57
N LEU A 556 34.60 3.60 -35.50
CA LEU A 556 33.81 3.53 -34.29
C LEU A 556 33.62 4.93 -33.64
N ASN A 557 34.66 5.73 -33.62
CA ASN A 557 34.62 7.11 -33.14
C ASN A 557 33.70 8.01 -33.99
N ALA A 558 33.65 7.80 -35.31
CA ALA A 558 32.81 8.62 -36.19
C ALA A 558 31.30 8.49 -35.90
N VAL A 559 30.89 7.36 -35.34
CA VAL A 559 29.48 7.10 -34.98
C VAL A 559 28.99 8.02 -33.86
N THR A 560 29.82 8.33 -32.87
CA THR A 560 29.43 9.17 -31.72
C THR A 560 29.07 10.59 -32.12
N TYR A 561 29.58 11.10 -33.24
CA TYR A 561 29.26 12.44 -33.70
C TYR A 561 27.76 12.63 -34.05
N ARG A 562 27.11 11.55 -34.50
CA ARG A 562 25.68 11.58 -34.87
C ARG A 562 24.77 10.74 -33.98
N ALA A 563 25.34 10.01 -33.02
CA ALA A 563 24.60 9.14 -32.15
C ALA A 563 23.72 9.94 -31.15
N PRO A 564 22.53 9.45 -30.85
CA PRO A 564 21.68 10.03 -29.81
C PRO A 564 22.38 10.05 -28.45
N ARG A 565 22.28 11.18 -27.74
CA ARG A 565 22.92 11.36 -26.42
C ARG A 565 22.38 10.44 -25.33
N GLU A 566 21.24 9.80 -25.54
CA GLU A 566 20.70 8.80 -24.62
C GLU A 566 21.49 7.48 -24.62
N LEU A 567 22.32 7.22 -25.64
CA LEU A 567 23.10 6.00 -25.77
C LEU A 567 24.48 6.07 -25.11
N PHE A 568 24.97 7.27 -24.79
CA PHE A 568 26.25 7.48 -24.12
C PHE A 568 26.35 8.88 -23.54
N ASN A 569 27.16 9.06 -22.49
CA ASN A 569 27.34 10.35 -21.82
C ASN A 569 28.48 11.18 -22.49
N GLU A 570 28.63 12.43 -22.02
CA GLU A 570 29.63 13.38 -22.60
C GLU A 570 31.09 12.94 -22.40
N SER A 571 31.39 12.31 -21.26
CA SER A 571 32.71 11.76 -20.93
C SER A 571 33.01 10.45 -21.63
N CYS A 572 32.05 9.90 -22.37
CA CYS A 572 32.18 8.63 -23.10
C CYS A 572 32.70 7.48 -22.18
N ASP A 573 32.24 7.46 -20.94
CA ASP A 573 32.56 6.43 -19.95
C ASP A 573 31.31 5.68 -19.46
N LEU A 574 30.12 6.08 -19.92
CA LEU A 574 28.84 5.42 -19.65
C LEU A 574 28.07 5.23 -20.95
N LEU A 575 27.67 3.98 -21.23
CA LEU A 575 26.76 3.64 -22.33
C LEU A 575 25.45 3.12 -21.80
N SER A 576 24.38 3.36 -22.51
CA SER A 576 23.05 2.81 -22.23
C SER A 576 22.70 1.73 -23.25
N LEU A 577 22.33 0.56 -22.76
CA LEU A 577 21.58 -0.44 -23.51
C LEU A 577 20.11 -0.30 -23.13
N ILE A 578 19.31 0.22 -24.03
CA ILE A 578 17.89 0.43 -23.86
C ILE A 578 17.19 -0.85 -24.30
N VAL A 579 16.45 -1.47 -23.39
CA VAL A 579 15.70 -2.70 -23.62
C VAL A 579 14.21 -2.38 -23.54
N TYR A 580 13.49 -2.54 -24.63
CA TYR A 580 12.05 -2.34 -24.71
C TYR A 580 11.34 -3.64 -24.35
N LEU A 581 10.53 -3.60 -23.29
CA LEU A 581 9.82 -4.77 -22.81
C LEU A 581 8.38 -4.78 -23.32
N LYS A 582 7.82 -5.95 -23.46
CA LYS A 582 6.40 -6.15 -23.82
C LYS A 582 5.46 -5.64 -22.73
N ASP A 583 5.85 -5.85 -21.49
CA ASP A 583 5.13 -5.44 -20.29
C ASP A 583 6.10 -5.38 -19.09
N HIS A 584 5.64 -4.81 -17.98
CA HIS A 584 6.38 -4.75 -16.72
C HIS A 584 5.98 -5.84 -15.72
N ARG A 585 5.41 -6.95 -16.17
CA ARG A 585 5.03 -8.04 -15.29
C ARG A 585 6.25 -8.59 -14.55
N ALA A 586 6.00 -9.03 -13.33
CA ALA A 586 7.06 -9.58 -12.46
C ALA A 586 7.87 -10.69 -13.14
N SER A 587 7.24 -11.57 -13.92
CA SER A 587 7.94 -12.64 -14.66
C SER A 587 8.87 -12.08 -15.73
N THR A 588 8.41 -11.12 -16.54
CA THR A 588 9.20 -10.47 -17.58
C THR A 588 10.43 -9.77 -16.99
N LEU A 589 10.20 -9.02 -15.88
CA LEU A 589 11.29 -8.31 -15.20
C LEU A 589 12.32 -9.27 -14.60
N THR A 590 11.86 -10.36 -13.97
CA THR A 590 12.75 -11.36 -13.37
C THR A 590 13.63 -12.02 -14.45
N ASP A 591 13.04 -12.43 -15.58
CA ASP A 591 13.78 -13.05 -16.68
C ASP A 591 14.89 -12.13 -17.20
N VAL A 592 14.58 -10.83 -17.38
CA VAL A 592 15.57 -9.85 -17.84
C VAL A 592 16.66 -9.62 -16.81
N VAL A 593 16.30 -9.43 -15.54
CA VAL A 593 17.26 -9.22 -14.44
C VAL A 593 18.20 -10.40 -14.29
N ASP A 594 17.67 -11.63 -14.31
CA ASP A 594 18.46 -12.84 -14.15
C ASP A 594 19.47 -13.00 -15.32
N HIS A 595 19.04 -12.71 -16.55
CA HIS A 595 19.92 -12.77 -17.73
C HIS A 595 21.02 -11.70 -17.68
N VAL A 596 20.67 -10.44 -17.33
CA VAL A 596 21.67 -9.38 -17.21
C VAL A 596 22.66 -9.69 -16.08
N THR A 597 22.16 -10.17 -14.92
CA THR A 597 23.03 -10.55 -13.80
C THR A 597 23.97 -11.69 -14.17
N ALA A 598 23.46 -12.72 -14.85
CA ALA A 598 24.26 -13.84 -15.31
C ALA A 598 25.29 -13.40 -16.39
N PHE A 599 24.91 -12.48 -17.27
CA PHE A 599 25.82 -11.91 -18.25
C PHE A 599 26.92 -11.07 -17.58
N ALA A 600 26.58 -10.16 -16.69
CA ALA A 600 27.51 -9.32 -15.96
C ALA A 600 28.55 -10.18 -15.21
N SER A 601 28.09 -11.23 -14.48
CA SER A 601 28.97 -12.11 -13.71
C SER A 601 30.05 -12.80 -14.54
N ARG A 602 29.83 -13.04 -15.85
CA ARG A 602 30.79 -13.69 -16.75
C ARG A 602 31.54 -12.73 -17.68
N SER A 603 31.03 -11.50 -17.83
CA SER A 603 31.51 -10.57 -18.86
C SER A 603 32.12 -9.29 -18.29
N ASP A 604 31.90 -9.00 -16.99
CA ASP A 604 32.51 -7.86 -16.32
C ASP A 604 34.04 -8.00 -16.30
N THR A 605 34.71 -6.88 -16.53
CA THR A 605 36.18 -6.77 -16.48
C THR A 605 36.56 -5.54 -15.65
N GLN A 606 37.87 -5.28 -15.53
CA GLN A 606 38.33 -4.03 -14.93
C GLN A 606 37.95 -2.80 -15.75
N ASP A 607 37.84 -2.96 -17.08
CA ASP A 607 37.58 -1.85 -18.01
C ASP A 607 36.11 -1.68 -18.39
N VAL A 608 35.24 -2.71 -18.19
CA VAL A 608 33.84 -2.66 -18.55
C VAL A 608 33.02 -3.33 -17.46
N LYS A 609 32.04 -2.60 -16.85
CA LYS A 609 31.11 -3.12 -15.86
C LYS A 609 29.69 -2.86 -16.29
N PHE A 610 28.84 -3.88 -16.18
CA PHE A 610 27.42 -3.76 -16.44
C PHE A 610 26.65 -3.45 -15.15
N LEU A 611 26.00 -2.29 -15.11
CA LEU A 611 25.23 -1.81 -13.97
C LEU A 611 23.74 -1.84 -14.31
N MET A 612 22.92 -2.35 -13.45
CA MET A 612 21.46 -2.25 -13.51
C MET A 612 20.99 -1.16 -12.54
N ALA A 613 19.86 -0.59 -12.68
CA ALA A 613 19.06 -0.42 -13.87
C ALA A 613 18.41 0.96 -13.81
N ALA A 614 18.08 1.50 -14.93
CA ALA A 614 17.27 2.71 -15.07
C ALA A 614 16.03 2.41 -15.93
N GLY A 615 15.20 3.42 -16.16
CA GLY A 615 13.93 3.25 -16.86
C GLY A 615 12.82 2.70 -15.95
N ASN A 616 11.57 2.86 -16.38
CA ASN A 616 10.42 2.47 -15.56
C ASN A 616 10.43 0.99 -15.15
N ALA A 617 10.76 0.11 -16.08
CA ALA A 617 10.85 -1.33 -15.81
C ALA A 617 12.04 -1.67 -14.89
N GLY A 618 13.14 -0.92 -14.97
CA GLY A 618 14.28 -1.08 -14.06
C GLY A 618 13.94 -0.69 -12.62
N PHE A 619 13.19 0.39 -12.44
CA PHE A 619 12.71 0.83 -11.12
C PHE A 619 11.71 -0.14 -10.54
N GLU A 620 10.80 -0.67 -11.36
CA GLU A 620 9.84 -1.68 -10.96
C GLU A 620 10.54 -2.99 -10.55
N ALA A 621 11.55 -3.43 -11.29
CA ALA A 621 12.36 -4.58 -10.92
C ALA A 621 13.03 -4.42 -9.55
N ALA A 622 13.65 -3.25 -9.30
CA ALA A 622 14.24 -2.94 -8.00
C ALA A 622 13.19 -2.96 -6.87
N THR A 623 12.02 -2.39 -7.13
CA THR A 623 10.90 -2.35 -6.18
C THR A 623 10.41 -3.76 -5.86
N ASN A 624 10.25 -4.63 -6.86
CA ASN A 624 9.81 -6.01 -6.68
C ASN A 624 10.81 -6.83 -5.85
N ILE A 625 12.10 -6.64 -6.07
CA ILE A 625 13.17 -7.29 -5.28
C ILE A 625 13.08 -6.84 -3.81
N VAL A 626 12.94 -5.54 -3.57
CA VAL A 626 12.83 -5.00 -2.20
C VAL A 626 11.55 -5.47 -1.52
N VAL A 627 10.40 -5.46 -2.20
CA VAL A 627 9.11 -5.93 -1.68
C VAL A 627 9.18 -7.42 -1.33
N SER A 628 9.82 -8.23 -2.17
CA SER A 628 10.01 -9.67 -1.93
C SER A 628 10.77 -9.95 -0.63
N ARG A 629 11.90 -9.29 -0.44
CA ARG A 629 12.70 -9.40 0.79
C ARG A 629 11.96 -8.85 2.00
N ALA A 630 11.33 -7.69 1.83
CA ALA A 630 10.59 -7.01 2.88
C ALA A 630 9.41 -7.83 3.39
N MET A 631 8.68 -8.54 2.54
CA MET A 631 7.53 -9.35 2.93
C MET A 631 7.90 -10.38 3.99
N THR A 632 8.97 -11.16 3.77
CA THR A 632 9.42 -12.20 4.71
C THR A 632 9.93 -11.58 6.01
N GLN A 633 10.76 -10.53 5.93
CA GLN A 633 11.31 -9.85 7.10
C GLN A 633 10.22 -9.20 7.94
N MET A 634 9.29 -8.50 7.29
CA MET A 634 8.15 -7.84 7.92
C MET A 634 7.28 -8.84 8.69
N LEU A 635 6.90 -9.95 8.07
CA LEU A 635 6.09 -10.98 8.73
C LEU A 635 6.80 -11.53 9.97
N LEU A 636 8.07 -11.87 9.86
CA LEU A 636 8.86 -12.37 10.99
C LEU A 636 8.91 -11.36 12.14
N LEU A 637 9.17 -10.08 11.83
CA LEU A 637 9.24 -9.01 12.81
C LEU A 637 7.88 -8.75 13.47
N VAL A 638 6.80 -8.68 12.70
CA VAL A 638 5.44 -8.44 13.23
C VAL A 638 5.04 -9.58 14.16
N TYR A 639 5.17 -10.84 13.73
CA TYR A 639 4.80 -11.98 14.59
C TYR A 639 5.68 -12.08 15.84
N THR A 640 6.96 -11.79 15.74
CA THR A 640 7.87 -11.78 16.89
C THR A 640 7.48 -10.69 17.88
N ALA A 641 7.25 -9.47 17.41
CA ALA A 641 6.90 -8.33 18.25
C ALA A 641 5.52 -8.49 18.90
N VAL A 642 4.51 -8.88 18.13
CA VAL A 642 3.16 -9.19 18.65
C VAL A 642 3.22 -10.35 19.64
N GLY A 643 4.01 -11.38 19.34
CA GLY A 643 4.22 -12.51 20.25
C GLY A 643 4.84 -12.11 21.58
N LEU A 644 5.86 -11.26 21.55
CA LEU A 644 6.49 -10.72 22.77
C LEU A 644 5.51 -9.86 23.57
N LEU A 645 4.74 -8.97 22.92
CA LEU A 645 3.73 -8.16 23.58
C LEU A 645 2.63 -9.01 24.22
N CYS A 646 2.15 -10.04 23.52
CA CYS A 646 1.18 -11.00 24.07
C CYS A 646 1.80 -11.79 25.24
N LEU A 647 3.05 -12.20 25.16
CA LEU A 647 3.73 -12.90 26.24
C LEU A 647 3.84 -12.05 27.50
N VAL A 648 4.20 -10.79 27.35
CA VAL A 648 4.24 -9.82 28.46
C VAL A 648 2.85 -9.59 29.05
N ALA A 649 1.81 -9.44 28.19
CA ALA A 649 0.44 -9.19 28.63
C ALA A 649 -0.18 -10.39 29.37
N PHE A 650 -0.03 -11.57 28.83
CA PHE A 650 -0.66 -12.78 29.39
C PHE A 650 0.21 -13.46 30.44
N ARG A 651 1.53 -13.25 30.41
CA ARG A 651 2.52 -13.98 31.23
C ARG A 651 2.41 -15.50 31.07
N SER A 652 2.04 -15.96 29.88
CA SER A 652 1.77 -17.35 29.56
C SER A 652 2.07 -17.62 28.08
N TRP A 653 3.10 -18.39 27.80
CA TRP A 653 3.46 -18.77 26.42
C TRP A 653 2.34 -19.57 25.73
N ARG A 654 1.57 -20.37 26.50
CA ARG A 654 0.44 -21.16 26.00
C ARG A 654 -0.73 -20.28 25.54
N ALA A 655 -1.03 -19.22 26.29
CA ALA A 655 -2.04 -18.26 25.92
C ALA A 655 -1.57 -17.44 24.69
N THR A 656 -0.29 -17.07 24.64
CA THR A 656 0.30 -16.39 23.49
C THR A 656 0.20 -17.24 22.23
N LEU A 657 0.53 -18.52 22.31
CA LEU A 657 0.41 -19.44 21.18
C LEU A 657 -1.04 -19.59 20.71
N ALA A 658 -1.99 -19.68 21.65
CA ALA A 658 -3.42 -19.73 21.33
C ALA A 658 -3.93 -18.44 20.64
N ALA A 659 -3.30 -17.28 20.89
CA ALA A 659 -3.61 -16.03 20.21
C ALA A 659 -3.01 -15.97 18.80
N ILE A 660 -1.75 -16.40 18.64
CA ILE A 660 -0.99 -16.20 17.39
C ILE A 660 -1.36 -17.22 16.30
N LEU A 661 -1.63 -18.48 16.66
CA LEU A 661 -1.92 -19.52 15.64
C LEU A 661 -3.11 -19.20 14.73
N PRO A 662 -4.25 -18.68 15.23
CA PRO A 662 -5.34 -18.24 14.37
C PRO A 662 -4.95 -17.09 13.42
N LEU A 663 -4.09 -16.17 13.88
CA LEU A 663 -3.60 -15.06 13.05
C LEU A 663 -2.69 -15.55 11.93
N ALA A 664 -1.79 -16.48 12.22
CA ALA A 664 -0.92 -17.08 11.21
C ALA A 664 -1.74 -17.80 10.14
N LEU A 665 -2.79 -18.54 10.54
CA LEU A 665 -3.71 -19.14 9.59
C LEU A 665 -4.38 -18.07 8.71
N THR A 666 -4.84 -16.98 9.32
CA THR A 666 -5.50 -15.89 8.56
C THR A 666 -4.56 -15.28 7.53
N SER A 667 -3.28 -15.06 7.86
CA SER A 667 -2.30 -14.52 6.91
C SER A 667 -2.10 -15.44 5.71
N VAL A 668 -1.88 -16.74 5.95
CA VAL A 668 -1.69 -17.71 4.85
C VAL A 668 -2.94 -17.85 3.99
N VAL A 669 -4.13 -17.83 4.59
CA VAL A 669 -5.39 -17.89 3.83
C VAL A 669 -5.63 -16.59 3.06
N CYS A 670 -5.19 -15.43 3.59
CA CYS A 670 -5.24 -14.16 2.86
C CYS A 670 -4.32 -14.16 1.63
N GLU A 671 -3.10 -14.68 1.76
CA GLU A 671 -2.19 -14.85 0.63
C GLU A 671 -2.78 -15.79 -0.44
N ALA A 672 -3.40 -16.89 -0.02
CA ALA A 672 -4.11 -17.76 -0.94
C ALA A 672 -5.28 -17.05 -1.64
N LEU A 673 -6.02 -16.20 -0.92
CA LEU A 673 -7.08 -15.37 -1.51
C LEU A 673 -6.51 -14.38 -2.53
N MET A 674 -5.35 -13.77 -2.27
CA MET A 674 -4.67 -12.89 -3.23
C MET A 674 -4.40 -13.63 -4.54
N VAL A 675 -3.88 -14.86 -4.48
CA VAL A 675 -3.66 -15.70 -5.68
C VAL A 675 -4.96 -15.95 -6.43
N VAL A 676 -6.04 -16.32 -5.73
CA VAL A 676 -7.34 -16.61 -6.36
C VAL A 676 -7.96 -15.39 -7.02
N LEU A 677 -7.75 -14.20 -6.43
CA LEU A 677 -8.28 -12.94 -6.96
C LEU A 677 -7.36 -12.29 -8.01
N GLY A 678 -6.17 -12.85 -8.26
CA GLY A 678 -5.20 -12.25 -9.16
C GLY A 678 -4.63 -10.92 -8.61
N ILE A 679 -4.44 -10.82 -7.30
CA ILE A 679 -3.86 -9.65 -6.64
C ILE A 679 -2.41 -9.95 -6.29
N GLY A 680 -1.45 -9.25 -6.92
CA GLY A 680 -0.02 -9.35 -6.61
C GLY A 680 0.36 -8.64 -5.31
N VAL A 681 1.49 -9.04 -4.74
CA VAL A 681 2.10 -8.31 -3.63
C VAL A 681 2.93 -7.16 -4.19
N LYS A 682 2.49 -5.95 -3.91
CA LYS A 682 3.11 -4.71 -4.38
C LYS A 682 3.12 -3.66 -3.26
N VAL A 683 3.75 -2.53 -3.49
CA VAL A 683 3.85 -1.43 -2.51
C VAL A 683 2.50 -1.12 -1.85
N ALA A 684 1.43 -1.07 -2.63
CA ALA A 684 0.09 -0.77 -2.14
C ALA A 684 -0.54 -1.88 -1.29
N THR A 685 -0.30 -3.17 -1.61
CA THR A 685 -0.94 -4.30 -0.92
C THR A 685 -0.10 -4.89 0.21
N LEU A 686 1.21 -4.65 0.23
CA LEU A 686 2.13 -5.14 1.24
C LEU A 686 1.72 -4.79 2.69
N PRO A 687 1.21 -3.58 3.01
CA PRO A 687 0.78 -3.25 4.37
C PRO A 687 -0.41 -4.07 4.88
N VAL A 688 -1.24 -4.63 3.99
CA VAL A 688 -2.48 -5.35 4.37
C VAL A 688 -2.20 -6.51 5.31
N VAL A 689 -1.16 -7.30 5.01
CA VAL A 689 -0.84 -8.49 5.82
C VAL A 689 -0.36 -8.09 7.21
N ALA A 690 0.50 -7.07 7.31
CA ALA A 690 0.96 -6.55 8.60
C ALA A 690 -0.20 -5.99 9.44
N LEU A 691 -1.10 -5.23 8.81
CA LEU A 691 -2.30 -4.68 9.43
C LEU A 691 -3.26 -5.76 9.91
N GLY A 692 -3.44 -6.78 9.10
CA GLY A 692 -4.32 -7.90 9.45
C GLY A 692 -3.86 -8.67 10.68
N VAL A 693 -2.54 -8.75 10.92
CA VAL A 693 -1.97 -9.35 12.13
C VAL A 693 -2.16 -8.42 13.33
N GLY A 694 -1.83 -7.11 13.21
CA GLY A 694 -1.99 -6.13 14.28
C GLY A 694 -3.43 -6.06 14.78
N ILE A 695 -4.36 -5.71 13.89
CA ILE A 695 -5.78 -5.55 14.25
C ILE A 695 -6.44 -6.90 14.62
N GLY A 696 -5.96 -7.99 14.02
CA GLY A 696 -6.50 -9.32 14.29
C GLY A 696 -6.23 -9.82 15.69
N VAL A 697 -5.11 -9.45 16.31
CA VAL A 697 -4.77 -9.88 17.68
C VAL A 697 -5.69 -9.29 18.72
N ASP A 698 -6.35 -8.16 18.45
CA ASP A 698 -7.29 -7.48 19.34
C ASP A 698 -8.40 -8.43 19.83
N TYR A 699 -8.99 -9.18 18.91
CA TYR A 699 -10.06 -10.12 19.25
C TYR A 699 -9.58 -11.20 20.23
N ALA A 700 -8.35 -11.67 20.03
CA ALA A 700 -7.73 -12.67 20.90
C ALA A 700 -7.36 -12.06 22.26
N LEU A 701 -6.79 -10.85 22.29
CA LEU A 701 -6.38 -10.16 23.51
C LEU A 701 -7.55 -9.90 24.45
N TYR A 702 -8.65 -9.36 23.95
CA TYR A 702 -9.83 -9.11 24.77
C TYR A 702 -10.48 -10.41 25.26
N THR A 703 -10.56 -11.42 24.41
CA THR A 703 -11.17 -12.72 24.78
C THR A 703 -10.33 -13.45 25.83
N LEU A 704 -9.00 -13.54 25.62
CA LEU A 704 -8.08 -14.19 26.55
C LEU A 704 -7.95 -13.44 27.87
N ALA A 705 -7.99 -12.10 27.86
CA ALA A 705 -7.94 -11.31 29.09
C ALA A 705 -9.10 -11.68 30.03
N VAL A 706 -10.30 -11.89 29.49
CA VAL A 706 -11.46 -12.33 30.28
C VAL A 706 -11.33 -13.78 30.70
N ILE A 707 -10.92 -14.71 29.82
CA ILE A 707 -10.73 -16.11 30.15
C ILE A 707 -9.69 -16.27 31.28
N LEU A 708 -8.51 -15.67 31.10
CA LEU A 708 -7.43 -15.77 32.09
C LEU A 708 -7.78 -15.10 33.41
N GLY A 709 -8.53 -13.97 33.37
CA GLY A 709 -9.05 -13.33 34.57
C GLY A 709 -9.99 -14.23 35.36
N ARG A 710 -10.86 -14.98 34.70
CA ARG A 710 -11.79 -15.92 35.31
C ARG A 710 -11.08 -17.19 35.83
N LEU A 711 -10.11 -17.70 35.10
CA LEU A 711 -9.29 -18.83 35.57
C LEU A 711 -8.53 -18.47 36.86
N ARG A 712 -8.01 -17.23 36.95
CA ARG A 712 -7.39 -16.73 38.21
C ARG A 712 -8.40 -16.58 39.36
N ALA A 713 -9.69 -16.46 39.06
CA ALA A 713 -10.77 -16.47 40.02
C ALA A 713 -11.32 -17.90 40.36
N ASN A 714 -10.56 -18.94 39.97
CA ASN A 714 -10.87 -20.37 40.17
C ASN A 714 -12.09 -20.90 39.39
N ASP A 715 -12.53 -20.20 38.30
CA ASP A 715 -13.50 -20.81 37.39
C ASP A 715 -12.79 -21.94 36.58
N ASP A 716 -13.54 -22.95 36.19
CA ASP A 716 -13.07 -23.94 35.22
C ASP A 716 -13.02 -23.34 33.80
N PHE A 717 -12.25 -23.93 32.89
CA PHE A 717 -12.04 -23.38 31.56
C PHE A 717 -13.35 -23.23 30.75
N GLU A 718 -14.25 -24.21 30.83
CA GLU A 718 -15.54 -24.17 30.09
C GLU A 718 -16.42 -23.00 30.58
N THR A 719 -16.52 -22.82 31.90
CA THR A 719 -17.25 -21.68 32.51
C THR A 719 -16.59 -20.34 32.18
N ALA A 720 -15.24 -20.27 32.26
CA ALA A 720 -14.49 -19.07 31.93
C ALA A 720 -14.70 -18.68 30.45
N ALA A 721 -14.59 -19.65 29.55
CA ALA A 721 -14.79 -19.43 28.12
C ALA A 721 -16.26 -19.08 27.79
N ARG A 722 -17.24 -19.70 28.48
CA ARG A 722 -18.65 -19.32 28.31
C ARG A 722 -18.90 -17.87 28.74
N ARG A 723 -18.35 -17.46 29.86
CA ARG A 723 -18.49 -16.07 30.37
C ARG A 723 -17.78 -15.08 29.43
N ALA A 724 -16.57 -15.42 28.92
CA ALA A 724 -15.86 -14.60 27.94
C ALA A 724 -16.65 -14.45 26.63
N ARG A 725 -17.26 -15.53 26.15
CA ARG A 725 -18.10 -15.50 24.95
C ARG A 725 -19.31 -14.58 25.10
N LEU A 726 -19.97 -14.61 26.25
CA LEU A 726 -21.14 -13.77 26.55
C LEU A 726 -20.76 -12.29 26.72
N PHE A 727 -19.60 -12.02 27.33
CA PHE A 727 -19.14 -10.67 27.62
C PHE A 727 -18.43 -10.04 26.42
N THR A 728 -17.40 -10.72 25.85
CA THR A 728 -16.53 -10.19 24.81
C THR A 728 -16.91 -10.72 23.43
N GLY A 729 -17.29 -11.98 23.29
CA GLY A 729 -17.52 -12.63 21.99
C GLY A 729 -18.63 -11.99 21.17
N ARG A 730 -19.67 -11.45 21.80
CA ARG A 730 -20.70 -10.65 21.12
C ARG A 730 -20.14 -9.35 20.55
N VAL A 731 -19.24 -8.70 21.29
CA VAL A 731 -18.60 -7.46 20.82
C VAL A 731 -17.64 -7.76 19.71
N VAL A 732 -16.86 -8.85 19.81
CA VAL A 732 -15.97 -9.33 18.74
C VAL A 732 -16.75 -9.59 17.47
N MET A 733 -17.93 -10.25 17.54
CA MET A 733 -18.79 -10.45 16.36
C MET A 733 -19.28 -9.12 15.77
N LEU A 734 -19.73 -8.20 16.64
CA LEU A 734 -20.22 -6.89 16.21
C LEU A 734 -19.12 -6.07 15.55
N THR A 735 -17.94 -6.00 16.17
CA THR A 735 -16.81 -5.20 15.66
C THR A 735 -16.22 -5.82 14.40
N GLY A 736 -16.01 -7.15 14.37
CA GLY A 736 -15.52 -7.85 13.19
C GLY A 736 -16.44 -7.67 11.97
N PHE A 737 -17.75 -7.83 12.17
CA PHE A 737 -18.73 -7.60 11.11
C PHE A 737 -18.78 -6.13 10.68
N MET A 738 -18.84 -5.21 11.64
CA MET A 738 -18.91 -3.77 11.38
C MET A 738 -17.69 -3.26 10.60
N LEU A 739 -16.49 -3.66 11.04
CA LEU A 739 -15.25 -3.29 10.36
C LEU A 739 -15.17 -3.88 8.93
N SER A 740 -15.56 -5.15 8.79
CA SER A 740 -15.53 -5.80 7.47
C SER A 740 -16.49 -5.12 6.49
N VAL A 741 -17.70 -4.77 6.90
CA VAL A 741 -18.67 -4.06 6.05
C VAL A 741 -18.18 -2.64 5.72
N ALA A 742 -17.59 -1.95 6.71
CA ALA A 742 -17.07 -0.60 6.50
C ALA A 742 -15.95 -0.57 5.45
N VAL A 743 -15.00 -1.49 5.56
CA VAL A 743 -13.85 -1.56 4.64
C VAL A 743 -14.24 -2.19 3.30
N ALA A 744 -15.19 -3.14 3.29
CA ALA A 744 -15.74 -3.71 2.06
C ALA A 744 -16.40 -2.64 1.16
N SER A 745 -16.86 -1.50 1.73
CA SER A 745 -17.38 -0.40 0.91
C SER A 745 -16.34 0.17 -0.06
N TRP A 746 -15.05 -0.05 0.17
CA TRP A 746 -13.97 0.36 -0.73
C TRP A 746 -13.96 -0.39 -2.07
N VAL A 747 -14.65 -1.52 -2.15
CA VAL A 747 -14.82 -2.26 -3.43
C VAL A 747 -15.36 -1.38 -4.54
N TRP A 748 -16.15 -0.35 -4.22
CA TRP A 748 -16.69 0.60 -5.19
C TRP A 748 -15.77 1.80 -5.46
N SER A 749 -14.59 1.87 -4.85
CA SER A 749 -13.62 2.94 -5.12
C SER A 749 -13.17 2.92 -6.59
N PRO A 750 -12.96 4.09 -7.21
CA PRO A 750 -12.33 4.20 -8.52
C PRO A 750 -10.85 3.79 -8.50
N ILE A 751 -10.21 3.84 -7.32
CA ILE A 751 -8.83 3.41 -7.11
C ILE A 751 -8.83 1.91 -6.85
N LYS A 752 -8.25 1.13 -7.78
CA LYS A 752 -8.23 -0.34 -7.70
C LYS A 752 -7.43 -0.81 -6.49
N SER A 753 -6.28 -0.22 -6.21
CA SER A 753 -5.46 -0.59 -5.05
C SER A 753 -6.22 -0.43 -3.73
N GLN A 754 -7.04 0.61 -3.58
CA GLN A 754 -7.93 0.78 -2.43
C GLN A 754 -9.00 -0.32 -2.38
N ALA A 755 -9.60 -0.66 -3.51
CA ALA A 755 -10.60 -1.72 -3.57
C ALA A 755 -10.00 -3.08 -3.21
N ASP A 756 -8.82 -3.40 -3.72
CA ASP A 756 -8.09 -4.64 -3.41
C ASP A 756 -7.78 -4.72 -1.91
N MET A 757 -7.25 -3.64 -1.32
CA MET A 757 -7.04 -3.54 0.13
C MET A 757 -8.36 -3.72 0.91
N GLY A 758 -9.45 -3.13 0.42
CA GLY A 758 -10.77 -3.24 1.03
C GLY A 758 -11.26 -4.68 1.11
N VAL A 759 -11.13 -5.43 0.02
CA VAL A 759 -11.50 -6.86 -0.04
C VAL A 759 -10.65 -7.67 0.93
N LEU A 760 -9.33 -7.51 0.86
CA LEU A 760 -8.39 -8.28 1.67
C LEU A 760 -8.56 -8.00 3.17
N LEU A 761 -8.66 -6.73 3.57
CA LEU A 761 -8.88 -6.37 4.98
C LEU A 761 -10.23 -6.82 5.49
N ALA A 762 -11.32 -6.66 4.72
CA ALA A 762 -12.64 -7.15 5.09
C ALA A 762 -12.62 -8.67 5.33
N PHE A 763 -11.96 -9.41 4.45
CA PHE A 763 -11.76 -10.85 4.60
C PHE A 763 -10.95 -11.18 5.85
N MET A 764 -9.83 -10.49 6.09
CA MET A 764 -8.99 -10.73 7.27
C MET A 764 -9.73 -10.43 8.57
N PHE A 765 -10.52 -9.36 8.64
CA PHE A 765 -11.31 -9.04 9.82
C PHE A 765 -12.37 -10.11 10.13
N LEU A 766 -13.04 -10.62 9.10
CA LEU A 766 -14.02 -11.73 9.27
C LEU A 766 -13.31 -13.01 9.70
N LEU A 767 -12.19 -13.35 9.07
CA LEU A 767 -11.51 -14.61 9.38
C LEU A 767 -10.83 -14.55 10.76
N ASN A 768 -10.26 -13.42 11.17
CA ASN A 768 -9.72 -13.19 12.50
C ASN A 768 -10.83 -13.25 13.56
N MET A 769 -12.00 -12.68 13.28
CA MET A 769 -13.18 -12.80 14.14
C MET A 769 -13.59 -14.27 14.35
N VAL A 770 -13.68 -15.04 13.26
CA VAL A 770 -13.98 -16.47 13.31
C VAL A 770 -12.88 -17.23 14.05
N GLY A 771 -11.62 -16.93 13.79
CA GLY A 771 -10.46 -17.49 14.48
C GLY A 771 -10.52 -17.28 15.99
N ALA A 772 -10.88 -16.07 16.43
CA ALA A 772 -11.03 -15.75 17.86
C ALA A 772 -12.23 -16.44 18.52
N LEU A 773 -13.29 -16.76 17.77
CA LEU A 773 -14.50 -17.40 18.29
C LEU A 773 -14.48 -18.94 18.18
N VAL A 774 -13.68 -19.49 17.28
CA VAL A 774 -13.61 -20.93 16.97
C VAL A 774 -12.27 -21.53 17.38
N LEU A 775 -11.19 -21.04 16.76
CA LEU A 775 -9.85 -21.66 16.93
C LEU A 775 -9.23 -21.33 18.28
N LEU A 776 -9.34 -20.09 18.74
CA LEU A 776 -8.77 -19.69 20.02
C LEU A 776 -9.36 -20.48 21.20
N PRO A 777 -10.70 -20.62 21.38
CA PRO A 777 -11.23 -21.46 22.44
C PRO A 777 -10.92 -22.93 22.23
N SER A 778 -10.85 -23.43 20.99
CA SER A 778 -10.44 -24.82 20.69
C SER A 778 -9.01 -25.10 21.10
N LEU A 779 -8.06 -24.20 20.79
CA LEU A 779 -6.67 -24.28 21.26
C LEU A 779 -6.61 -24.17 22.80
N GLY A 780 -7.42 -23.31 23.40
CA GLY A 780 -7.49 -23.12 24.86
C GLY A 780 -7.86 -24.38 25.62
N VAL A 781 -8.71 -25.24 25.07
CA VAL A 781 -9.08 -26.55 25.68
C VAL A 781 -7.85 -27.44 25.89
N PHE A 782 -6.83 -27.34 25.00
CA PHE A 782 -5.64 -28.20 25.05
C PHE A 782 -4.43 -27.49 25.66
N LEU A 783 -4.24 -26.22 25.40
CA LEU A 783 -3.06 -25.48 25.80
C LEU A 783 -3.16 -24.84 27.18
N ILE A 784 -4.35 -24.39 27.58
CA ILE A 784 -4.52 -23.65 28.84
C ILE A 784 -4.83 -24.65 29.95
N PRO A 785 -4.03 -24.68 31.06
CA PRO A 785 -4.27 -25.60 32.16
C PRO A 785 -5.68 -25.42 32.71
N LYS A 786 -6.38 -26.53 32.97
CA LYS A 786 -7.62 -26.52 33.71
C LYS A 786 -7.28 -25.93 35.08
N GLY A 787 -7.86 -24.80 35.46
CA GLY A 787 -7.77 -24.30 36.84
C GLY A 787 -8.06 -25.43 37.77
N SER A 788 -7.31 -25.55 38.85
CA SER A 788 -7.54 -26.56 39.87
C SER A 788 -8.87 -26.26 40.59
N GLY A 789 -9.97 -26.48 39.90
CA GLY A 789 -11.33 -26.52 40.49
C GLY A 789 -11.47 -27.82 41.29
N GLY A 790 -10.85 -27.86 42.41
CA GLY A 790 -10.87 -29.03 43.28
C GLY A 790 -10.28 -28.76 44.64
N VAL A 791 -10.74 -27.69 45.29
CA VAL A 791 -10.83 -27.78 46.77
C VAL A 791 -12.07 -28.60 47.01
N ARG A 792 -11.88 -29.91 47.24
CA ARG A 792 -12.82 -30.67 48.07
C ARG A 792 -13.17 -29.74 49.21
N ALA A 793 -14.38 -29.19 49.22
CA ALA A 793 -14.99 -28.70 50.44
C ALA A 793 -14.87 -29.84 51.41
N THR A 794 -14.00 -29.69 52.39
CA THR A 794 -13.96 -30.54 53.61
C THR A 794 -15.32 -30.44 54.25
N GLN A 795 -16.21 -31.35 53.89
CA GLN A 795 -17.44 -31.70 54.62
C GLN A 795 -17.09 -32.44 55.93
N SER A 796 -15.99 -32.09 56.60
CA SER A 796 -15.55 -32.75 57.83
C SER A 796 -15.45 -31.82 59.06
N VAL A 797 -16.21 -30.74 59.09
CA VAL A 797 -16.32 -29.86 60.28
C VAL A 797 -17.77 -29.59 60.69
N MET A 798 -18.75 -30.37 60.23
CA MET A 798 -20.16 -30.29 60.77
C MET A 798 -20.69 -31.59 61.32
N GLU A 799 -19.88 -32.58 61.53
CA GLU A 799 -20.31 -33.80 62.26
C GLU A 799 -19.74 -33.93 63.72
N GLY A 800 -19.15 -32.88 64.27
CA GLY A 800 -18.45 -32.88 65.55
C GLY A 800 -19.09 -32.08 66.66
N VAL A 801 -20.32 -31.55 66.53
CA VAL A 801 -21.02 -30.85 67.66
C VAL A 801 -22.46 -31.26 67.68
N SER A 802 -22.75 -32.53 67.98
CA SER A 802 -24.04 -32.97 68.44
C SER A 802 -23.89 -34.28 69.21
N SER A 803 -23.05 -34.23 70.23
CA SER A 803 -23.14 -35.19 71.38
C SER A 803 -22.31 -34.61 72.49
N THR A 804 -22.92 -33.81 73.29
CA THR A 804 -22.84 -33.72 74.75
C THR A 804 -23.70 -32.60 75.26
N SER A 805 -24.79 -33.06 75.97
CA SER A 805 -25.70 -32.41 76.94
C SER A 805 -26.53 -31.28 76.41
#